data_8e033683dc7c88ebdf335b03858b7298
#
_entry.id   8e033683dc7c88ebdf335b03858b7298
#
_cell.length_a   1.000
_cell.length_b   1.000
_cell.length_c   1.000
_cell.angle_alpha   90.00
_cell.angle_beta   90.00
_cell.angle_gamma   90.00
#
_symmetry.space_group_name_H-M   'P 1'
#
loop_
_entity.id
_entity.type
_entity.pdbx_description
1 polymer ?
#
loop_
_entity_poly.entity_id
_entity_poly.type
_entity_poly.pdbx_seq_one_letter_code
_entity_poly.pdbx_strand_id
1 'polypeptide(L)'
;MSFKSVVSAVLLSVFTFGFLFAKSPKIALVLSGGGAKGFAEIPLLEALENEGIRPDMVLGTSMGALIGSLYAAGYTPKQIRQTLLSMDFMTILNERPSTPEKIPPEAFSKKTDGITLSFSIADGKFGSAPGIIGDQQIICELSNHLSRVLAITDFDKLPIPFRAIGTDAISGRELIFKSGSLVNAVRASISIPAVFTPAQVEKGLYSMDGGLRNNLPLKLAREMGADIVISMDVASIVDTSPETLSDFYSVAVQIFNLIISYNAVEQYNYADIVLRPDLSEFSTFDFMKPHQIVRAGEICVQQNKDKISQIARQIESAGRTLEKLDYNRESEYNKMPDFSIDKIVVKDISFSKPVPIPAEKEFEKFLGKTLNDKTKKQLTKKLGKLKEHYHLSSLTYSLKQNEDNYTTLEILANHYDKNMNQIFFTGTSSVSVASYKPQQYLSVDPNFTAGVFLRTPIESLFRLSFGNAMIFETEFFPKLANFKNSMLSLDFKNSLKYGSCSPATNIYFNDRTIAEDRGIEFFGGIRFRHTDYFAAKAGIAYSAEKIIATEKWHNTSYLHSEIIFTTLHNDYASLYGDRLESIFNFGGKTDNMQGDPIYDFRFSAEKRFELADEKNSIGISSVFCSNRFPYELNSGYCNFGGADGMSGYPTGTLRRDFAIAGISFRQKITNLSGIPLLAVAEAKAAVSSDYDPFIDQDSPEGRLFAGRKFEAGGDLYIVLHTILGNLVFGGSMNSSLEWCITLGLR
;
A
#
# COMPACT_ATOMS: atom_id res chain seq x y z
N MET A 1 -54.45 -48.78 -46.80
CA MET A 1 -54.19 -47.68 -45.82
C MET A 1 -55.01 -46.47 -46.28
N SER A 2 -55.82 -45.88 -45.41
CA SER A 2 -56.63 -44.71 -45.81
C SER A 2 -55.74 -43.46 -45.84
N PHE A 3 -56.01 -42.56 -46.77
CA PHE A 3 -55.30 -41.29 -46.91
C PHE A 3 -55.20 -40.53 -45.57
N LYS A 4 -56.23 -40.65 -44.70
CA LYS A 4 -56.16 -40.08 -43.33
C LYS A 4 -55.12 -40.70 -42.44
N SER A 5 -54.83 -42.01 -42.55
CA SER A 5 -53.78 -42.69 -41.79
C SER A 5 -52.38 -42.28 -42.23
N VAL A 6 -52.17 -41.98 -43.47
CA VAL A 6 -50.90 -41.49 -44.01
C VAL A 6 -50.67 -40.03 -43.60
N VAL A 7 -51.69 -39.19 -43.68
CA VAL A 7 -51.63 -37.78 -43.21
C VAL A 7 -51.39 -37.67 -41.73
N SER A 8 -52.07 -38.54 -40.89
CA SER A 8 -51.81 -38.57 -39.44
C SER A 8 -50.40 -39.06 -39.11
N ALA A 9 -49.89 -40.07 -39.85
CA ALA A 9 -48.51 -40.54 -39.65
C ALA A 9 -47.44 -39.51 -40.07
N VAL A 10 -47.70 -38.77 -41.16
CA VAL A 10 -46.82 -37.67 -41.59
C VAL A 10 -46.89 -36.49 -40.62
N LEU A 11 -48.07 -36.10 -40.13
CA LEU A 11 -48.20 -35.05 -39.13
C LEU A 11 -47.55 -35.47 -37.79
N LEU A 12 -47.69 -36.73 -37.38
CA LEU A 12 -47.03 -37.24 -36.20
C LEU A 12 -45.53 -37.29 -36.33
N SER A 13 -45.01 -37.68 -37.53
CA SER A 13 -43.55 -37.68 -37.83
C SER A 13 -43.01 -36.26 -37.94
N VAL A 14 -43.74 -35.28 -38.45
CA VAL A 14 -43.33 -33.86 -38.50
C VAL A 14 -43.32 -33.27 -37.07
N PHE A 15 -44.31 -33.65 -36.26
CA PHE A 15 -44.33 -33.25 -34.83
C PHE A 15 -43.21 -33.88 -34.00
N THR A 16 -42.90 -35.16 -34.21
CA THR A 16 -41.78 -35.85 -33.54
C THR A 16 -40.43 -35.41 -34.06
N PHE A 17 -40.29 -35.04 -35.35
CA PHE A 17 -39.04 -34.45 -35.88
C PHE A 17 -38.81 -33.02 -35.47
N GLY A 18 -39.90 -32.24 -35.21
CA GLY A 18 -39.81 -30.88 -34.65
C GLY A 18 -39.28 -30.84 -33.22
N PHE A 19 -39.55 -31.86 -32.42
CA PHE A 19 -39.03 -32.00 -31.04
C PHE A 19 -37.58 -32.51 -30.96
N LEU A 20 -37.03 -33.11 -32.04
CA LEU A 20 -35.67 -33.68 -32.04
C LEU A 20 -34.56 -32.66 -32.31
N PHE A 21 -34.89 -31.35 -32.60
CA PHE A 21 -33.94 -30.30 -32.84
C PHE A 21 -34.19 -29.03 -32.02
N ALA A 22 -34.97 -29.10 -30.92
CA ALA A 22 -35.02 -27.99 -30.00
C ALA A 22 -33.66 -27.86 -29.30
N LYS A 23 -32.85 -26.94 -29.77
CA LYS A 23 -31.53 -26.59 -29.15
C LYS A 23 -31.84 -26.18 -27.72
N SER A 24 -31.20 -26.86 -26.77
CA SER A 24 -31.30 -26.49 -25.34
C SER A 24 -30.95 -25.00 -25.16
N PRO A 25 -31.75 -24.24 -24.43
CA PRO A 25 -31.58 -22.81 -24.26
C PRO A 25 -30.22 -22.52 -23.57
N LYS A 26 -29.48 -21.57 -24.11
CA LYS A 26 -28.24 -21.06 -23.53
C LYS A 26 -28.56 -20.03 -22.43
N ILE A 27 -27.99 -20.22 -21.26
CA ILE A 27 -28.24 -19.39 -20.09
C ILE A 27 -26.99 -18.53 -19.82
N ALA A 28 -27.17 -17.22 -19.72
CA ALA A 28 -26.14 -16.32 -19.25
C ALA A 28 -26.45 -15.83 -17.83
N LEU A 29 -25.42 -15.81 -17.00
CA LEU A 29 -25.40 -15.10 -15.73
C LEU A 29 -24.60 -13.81 -15.89
N VAL A 30 -25.19 -12.67 -15.52
CA VAL A 30 -24.57 -11.36 -15.61
C VAL A 30 -24.55 -10.71 -14.24
N LEU A 31 -23.34 -10.36 -13.78
CA LEU A 31 -23.06 -9.79 -12.47
C LEU A 31 -22.54 -8.35 -12.61
N SER A 32 -23.11 -7.43 -11.82
CA SER A 32 -22.81 -6.01 -11.92
C SER A 32 -21.56 -5.63 -11.10
N GLY A 33 -21.00 -4.47 -11.39
CA GLY A 33 -20.06 -3.80 -10.50
C GLY A 33 -20.79 -3.07 -9.38
N GLY A 34 -20.08 -2.87 -8.26
CA GLY A 34 -20.62 -2.15 -7.09
C GLY A 34 -19.71 -2.19 -5.87
N GLY A 35 -18.45 -2.60 -6.03
CA GLY A 35 -17.48 -2.75 -4.94
C GLY A 35 -18.00 -3.72 -3.87
N ALA A 36 -17.95 -3.34 -2.59
CA ALA A 36 -18.42 -4.18 -1.48
C ALA A 36 -19.88 -4.64 -1.64
N LYS A 37 -20.73 -3.84 -2.28
CA LYS A 37 -22.15 -4.20 -2.54
C LYS A 37 -22.28 -5.51 -3.32
N GLY A 38 -21.27 -5.89 -4.12
CA GLY A 38 -21.23 -7.15 -4.87
C GLY A 38 -21.31 -8.41 -4.01
N PHE A 39 -21.00 -8.37 -2.71
CA PHE A 39 -21.24 -9.52 -1.83
C PHE A 39 -22.70 -10.00 -1.86
N ALA A 40 -23.66 -9.12 -2.20
CA ALA A 40 -25.07 -9.47 -2.32
C ALA A 40 -25.37 -10.38 -3.52
N GLU A 41 -24.46 -10.58 -4.46
CA GLU A 41 -24.61 -11.46 -5.62
C GLU A 41 -24.43 -12.94 -5.26
N ILE A 42 -23.72 -13.25 -4.17
CA ILE A 42 -23.43 -14.63 -3.74
C ILE A 42 -24.74 -15.44 -3.52
N PRO A 43 -25.77 -14.94 -2.82
CA PRO A 43 -27.03 -15.65 -2.66
C PRO A 43 -27.77 -15.97 -3.96
N LEU A 44 -27.58 -15.16 -5.03
CA LEU A 44 -28.16 -15.49 -6.34
C LEU A 44 -27.52 -16.77 -6.90
N LEU A 45 -26.19 -16.91 -6.82
CA LEU A 45 -25.50 -18.13 -7.27
C LEU A 45 -26.03 -19.37 -6.53
N GLU A 46 -26.21 -19.26 -5.21
CA GLU A 46 -26.75 -20.32 -4.37
C GLU A 46 -28.20 -20.69 -4.76
N ALA A 47 -29.03 -19.68 -5.03
CA ALA A 47 -30.43 -19.89 -5.42
C ALA A 47 -30.54 -20.55 -6.81
N LEU A 48 -29.72 -20.14 -7.76
CA LEU A 48 -29.69 -20.74 -9.10
C LEU A 48 -29.31 -22.22 -9.03
N GLU A 49 -28.26 -22.58 -8.31
CA GLU A 49 -27.87 -23.98 -8.16
C GLU A 49 -28.90 -24.83 -7.39
N ASN A 50 -29.59 -24.24 -6.40
CA ASN A 50 -30.70 -24.91 -5.69
C ASN A 50 -31.92 -25.22 -6.61
N GLU A 51 -32.13 -24.41 -7.64
CA GLU A 51 -33.13 -24.70 -8.70
C GLU A 51 -32.56 -25.55 -9.84
N GLY A 52 -31.29 -25.95 -9.76
CA GLY A 52 -30.62 -26.71 -10.82
C GLY A 52 -30.16 -25.88 -12.03
N ILE A 53 -30.23 -24.58 -11.93
CA ILE A 53 -29.83 -23.67 -13.02
C ILE A 53 -28.30 -23.48 -13.00
N ARG A 54 -27.63 -23.97 -14.04
CA ARG A 54 -26.19 -23.74 -14.27
C ARG A 54 -26.03 -22.92 -15.54
N PRO A 55 -25.42 -21.73 -15.49
CA PRO A 55 -25.23 -20.90 -16.66
C PRO A 55 -24.21 -21.53 -17.64
N ASP A 56 -24.41 -21.29 -18.93
CA ASP A 56 -23.49 -21.65 -20.01
C ASP A 56 -22.43 -20.59 -20.24
N MET A 57 -22.60 -19.39 -19.70
CA MET A 57 -21.64 -18.30 -19.72
C MET A 57 -21.85 -17.35 -18.55
N VAL A 58 -20.78 -16.76 -18.09
CA VAL A 58 -20.78 -15.74 -17.03
C VAL A 58 -20.13 -14.47 -17.54
N LEU A 59 -20.80 -13.34 -17.37
CA LEU A 59 -20.25 -12.02 -17.65
C LEU A 59 -20.24 -11.21 -16.35
N GLY A 60 -19.18 -10.45 -16.13
CA GLY A 60 -19.10 -9.66 -14.91
C GLY A 60 -18.33 -8.35 -15.11
N THR A 61 -18.71 -7.35 -14.33
CA THR A 61 -18.04 -6.07 -14.25
C THR A 61 -17.58 -5.84 -12.82
N SER A 62 -16.36 -5.35 -12.62
CA SER A 62 -15.81 -4.98 -11.30
C SER A 62 -15.95 -6.12 -10.28
N MET A 63 -16.63 -5.93 -9.14
CA MET A 63 -16.86 -7.01 -8.17
C MET A 63 -17.59 -8.21 -8.78
N GLY A 64 -18.52 -7.98 -9.71
CA GLY A 64 -19.16 -9.06 -10.45
C GLY A 64 -18.19 -9.83 -11.35
N ALA A 65 -17.14 -9.19 -11.86
CA ALA A 65 -16.06 -9.90 -12.57
C ALA A 65 -15.22 -10.76 -11.61
N LEU A 66 -14.96 -10.29 -10.40
CA LEU A 66 -14.24 -11.07 -9.38
C LEU A 66 -15.06 -12.31 -8.99
N ILE A 67 -16.32 -12.14 -8.60
CA ILE A 67 -17.24 -13.24 -8.23
C ILE A 67 -17.43 -14.18 -9.41
N GLY A 68 -17.72 -13.62 -10.59
CA GLY A 68 -17.95 -14.38 -11.82
C GLY A 68 -16.73 -15.18 -12.26
N SER A 69 -15.54 -14.66 -12.06
CA SER A 69 -14.30 -15.39 -12.41
C SER A 69 -14.05 -16.60 -11.52
N LEU A 70 -14.36 -16.51 -10.22
CA LEU A 70 -14.29 -17.65 -9.31
C LEU A 70 -15.33 -18.71 -9.69
N TYR A 71 -16.57 -18.28 -9.98
CA TYR A 71 -17.61 -19.20 -10.41
C TYR A 71 -17.27 -19.86 -11.75
N ALA A 72 -16.79 -19.08 -12.71
CA ALA A 72 -16.34 -19.59 -14.01
C ALA A 72 -15.14 -20.53 -13.92
N ALA A 73 -14.25 -20.31 -12.93
CA ALA A 73 -13.15 -21.23 -12.62
C ALA A 73 -13.60 -22.56 -12.00
N GLY A 74 -14.88 -22.73 -11.66
CA GLY A 74 -15.45 -23.96 -11.13
C GLY A 74 -15.61 -24.01 -9.60
N TYR A 75 -15.50 -22.88 -8.91
CA TYR A 75 -15.87 -22.79 -7.50
C TYR A 75 -17.36 -23.04 -7.28
N THR A 76 -17.72 -23.66 -6.17
CA THR A 76 -19.13 -23.69 -5.75
C THR A 76 -19.51 -22.35 -5.11
N PRO A 77 -20.80 -21.94 -5.12
CA PRO A 77 -21.25 -20.74 -4.42
C PRO A 77 -20.88 -20.73 -2.94
N LYS A 78 -20.91 -21.89 -2.27
CA LYS A 78 -20.45 -22.07 -0.89
C LYS A 78 -18.98 -21.68 -0.73
N GLN A 79 -18.11 -22.15 -1.62
CA GLN A 79 -16.68 -21.81 -1.58
C GLN A 79 -16.45 -20.35 -1.90
N ILE A 80 -17.19 -19.75 -2.84
CA ILE A 80 -17.10 -18.32 -3.14
C ILE A 80 -17.45 -17.51 -1.90
N ARG A 81 -18.56 -17.87 -1.21
CA ARG A 81 -18.94 -17.25 0.06
C ARG A 81 -17.82 -17.34 1.08
N GLN A 82 -17.26 -18.52 1.31
CA GLN A 82 -16.17 -18.72 2.26
C GLN A 82 -14.93 -17.93 1.90
N THR A 83 -14.49 -17.97 0.64
CA THR A 83 -13.32 -17.25 0.13
C THR A 83 -13.48 -15.75 0.33
N LEU A 84 -14.57 -15.17 -0.13
CA LEU A 84 -14.75 -13.72 -0.09
C LEU A 84 -15.00 -13.19 1.33
N LEU A 85 -15.68 -13.95 2.20
CA LEU A 85 -15.85 -13.55 3.60
C LEU A 85 -14.56 -13.68 4.43
N SER A 86 -13.61 -14.51 4.00
CA SER A 86 -12.31 -14.68 4.67
C SER A 86 -11.19 -13.83 4.06
N MET A 87 -11.42 -13.24 2.88
CA MET A 87 -10.43 -12.40 2.20
C MET A 87 -10.20 -11.11 2.98
N ASP A 88 -8.92 -10.78 3.22
CA ASP A 88 -8.55 -9.56 3.92
C ASP A 88 -8.55 -8.36 2.95
N PHE A 89 -9.75 -7.89 2.60
CA PHE A 89 -9.92 -6.74 1.71
C PHE A 89 -9.25 -5.47 2.27
N MET A 90 -9.12 -5.36 3.58
CA MET A 90 -8.51 -4.18 4.16
C MET A 90 -7.01 -4.14 3.99
N THR A 91 -6.33 -5.29 4.06
CA THR A 91 -4.92 -5.36 3.67
C THR A 91 -4.73 -5.03 2.19
N ILE A 92 -5.63 -5.48 1.32
CA ILE A 92 -5.62 -5.16 -0.12
C ILE A 92 -5.83 -3.65 -0.35
N LEU A 93 -6.85 -3.06 0.28
CA LEU A 93 -7.22 -1.65 0.09
C LEU A 93 -6.27 -0.67 0.78
N ASN A 94 -5.52 -1.12 1.79
CA ASN A 94 -4.51 -0.32 2.47
C ASN A 94 -3.11 -0.47 1.85
N GLU A 95 -2.96 -1.25 0.79
CA GLU A 95 -1.70 -1.32 0.08
C GLU A 95 -1.38 0.04 -0.56
N ARG A 96 -0.32 0.66 -0.08
CA ARG A 96 0.19 1.86 -0.75
C ARG A 96 0.82 1.51 -2.08
N PRO A 97 0.57 2.30 -3.12
CA PRO A 97 1.42 2.24 -4.31
C PRO A 97 2.86 2.40 -3.83
N SER A 98 3.74 1.50 -4.23
CA SER A 98 5.15 1.69 -3.91
C SER A 98 5.55 3.05 -4.44
N THR A 99 6.13 3.89 -3.60
CA THR A 99 6.64 5.17 -4.06
C THR A 99 7.73 4.91 -5.10
N PRO A 100 7.79 5.71 -6.18
CA PRO A 100 8.97 5.71 -7.04
C PRO A 100 10.20 5.84 -6.16
N GLU A 101 11.31 5.23 -6.61
CA GLU A 101 12.62 5.23 -5.96
C GLU A 101 12.78 6.42 -5.00
N LYS A 102 13.00 6.14 -3.70
CA LYS A 102 13.13 7.19 -2.67
C LYS A 102 13.94 8.33 -3.24
N ILE A 103 13.43 9.54 -3.15
CA ILE A 103 14.15 10.72 -3.61
C ILE A 103 15.56 10.62 -3.02
N PRO A 104 16.64 10.63 -3.83
CA PRO A 104 18.00 10.40 -3.33
C PRO A 104 18.35 11.14 -2.04
N PRO A 105 17.82 12.36 -1.80
CA PRO A 105 17.98 13.06 -0.52
C PRO A 105 17.20 12.44 0.65
N GLU A 106 16.15 11.66 0.43
CA GLU A 106 15.49 10.97 1.53
C GLU A 106 16.36 9.88 2.17
N ALA A 107 17.32 9.34 1.44
CA ALA A 107 18.34 8.49 2.04
C ALA A 107 19.20 9.23 3.07
N PHE A 108 19.26 10.56 2.99
CA PHE A 108 20.00 11.43 3.91
C PHE A 108 19.08 12.34 4.74
N SER A 109 17.75 12.28 4.54
CA SER A 109 16.84 13.04 5.39
C SER A 109 16.47 12.21 6.60
N LYS A 110 16.42 12.88 7.75
CA LYS A 110 15.82 12.32 8.96
C LYS A 110 14.40 11.86 8.62
N LYS A 111 14.07 10.64 9.03
CA LYS A 111 12.72 10.04 9.11
C LYS A 111 11.60 10.85 8.48
N THR A 112 11.16 10.44 7.32
CA THR A 112 9.87 10.86 6.74
C THR A 112 8.76 9.91 7.20
N ASP A 113 8.58 9.78 8.50
CA ASP A 113 7.55 8.93 9.11
C ASP A 113 6.18 9.63 9.13
N GLY A 114 5.82 10.33 8.08
CA GLY A 114 4.59 11.07 8.02
C GLY A 114 3.73 10.75 6.80
N ILE A 115 2.62 11.47 6.70
CA ILE A 115 1.84 11.52 5.46
C ILE A 115 2.74 12.04 4.36
N THR A 116 2.96 11.25 3.31
CA THR A 116 3.69 11.69 2.13
C THR A 116 2.77 11.65 0.93
N LEU A 117 2.50 12.82 0.34
CA LEU A 117 1.79 12.96 -0.93
C LEU A 117 2.81 13.31 -2.00
N SER A 118 2.93 12.48 -3.02
CA SER A 118 3.86 12.69 -4.14
C SER A 118 3.09 12.90 -5.44
N PHE A 119 3.54 13.88 -6.22
CA PHE A 119 3.04 14.15 -7.56
C PHE A 119 4.21 14.12 -8.53
N SER A 120 3.99 13.55 -9.72
CA SER A 120 5.00 13.52 -10.77
C SER A 120 4.79 14.67 -11.76
N ILE A 121 5.89 15.15 -12.34
CA ILE A 121 5.86 16.07 -13.48
C ILE A 121 6.66 15.42 -14.61
N ALA A 122 5.98 15.07 -15.69
CA ALA A 122 6.60 14.56 -16.90
C ALA A 122 6.12 15.39 -18.10
N ASP A 123 7.04 15.79 -18.97
CA ASP A 123 6.75 16.59 -20.17
C ASP A 123 5.89 17.84 -19.91
N GLY A 124 6.14 18.52 -18.79
CA GLY A 124 5.39 19.71 -18.37
C GLY A 124 3.96 19.44 -17.89
N LYS A 125 3.55 18.18 -17.77
CA LYS A 125 2.25 17.77 -17.24
C LYS A 125 2.36 17.36 -15.78
N PHE A 126 1.46 17.88 -14.98
CA PHE A 126 1.32 17.53 -13.58
C PHE A 126 0.53 16.22 -13.47
N GLY A 127 1.11 15.19 -12.83
CA GLY A 127 0.48 13.89 -12.58
C GLY A 127 0.54 13.57 -11.09
N SER A 128 -0.58 13.13 -10.53
CA SER A 128 -0.58 12.42 -9.25
C SER A 128 -0.21 10.96 -9.50
N ALA A 129 0.13 10.20 -8.45
CA ALA A 129 0.03 8.75 -8.53
C ALA A 129 -1.38 8.42 -9.07
N PRO A 130 -1.50 7.62 -10.13
CA PRO A 130 -2.77 7.43 -10.83
C PRO A 130 -3.80 6.64 -9.99
N GLY A 131 -3.47 6.24 -8.77
CA GLY A 131 -4.34 5.60 -7.79
C GLY A 131 -3.74 5.65 -6.40
N ILE A 132 -4.59 5.50 -5.38
CA ILE A 132 -4.20 5.51 -3.96
C ILE A 132 -3.76 4.10 -3.51
N ILE A 133 -4.26 3.04 -4.17
CA ILE A 133 -4.05 1.63 -3.82
C ILE A 133 -3.09 0.97 -4.80
N GLY A 134 -2.14 0.21 -4.27
CA GLY A 134 -1.17 -0.57 -5.05
C GLY A 134 -1.77 -1.85 -5.64
N ASP A 135 -1.02 -2.47 -6.55
CA ASP A 135 -1.47 -3.65 -7.31
C ASP A 135 -1.01 -4.99 -6.74
N GLN A 136 -0.01 -4.96 -5.86
CA GLN A 136 0.70 -6.18 -5.44
C GLN A 136 -0.22 -7.17 -4.74
N GLN A 137 -0.95 -6.70 -3.72
CA GLN A 137 -1.77 -7.58 -2.89
C GLN A 137 -2.94 -8.15 -3.67
N ILE A 138 -3.68 -7.31 -4.38
CA ILE A 138 -4.84 -7.78 -5.15
C ILE A 138 -4.46 -8.77 -6.26
N ILE A 139 -3.36 -8.54 -6.98
CA ILE A 139 -2.91 -9.47 -8.02
C ILE A 139 -2.43 -10.78 -7.40
N CYS A 140 -1.71 -10.73 -6.28
CA CYS A 140 -1.26 -11.95 -5.58
C CYS A 140 -2.45 -12.76 -5.04
N GLU A 141 -3.45 -12.11 -4.45
CA GLU A 141 -4.66 -12.78 -3.95
C GLU A 141 -5.46 -13.43 -5.09
N LEU A 142 -5.69 -12.69 -6.19
CA LEU A 142 -6.31 -13.26 -7.38
C LEU A 142 -5.52 -14.44 -7.95
N SER A 143 -4.18 -14.32 -8.03
CA SER A 143 -3.33 -15.41 -8.52
C SER A 143 -3.37 -16.64 -7.62
N ASN A 144 -3.44 -16.45 -6.30
CA ASN A 144 -3.57 -17.54 -5.34
C ASN A 144 -4.91 -18.29 -5.49
N HIS A 145 -6.02 -17.54 -5.59
CA HIS A 145 -7.36 -18.12 -5.70
C HIS A 145 -7.63 -18.72 -7.08
N LEU A 146 -7.07 -18.19 -8.15
CA LEU A 146 -7.22 -18.70 -9.50
C LEU A 146 -6.07 -19.62 -9.94
N SER A 147 -5.21 -20.06 -9.03
CA SER A 147 -3.95 -20.75 -9.33
C SER A 147 -4.09 -21.96 -10.26
N ARG A 148 -5.19 -22.74 -10.16
CA ARG A 148 -5.44 -23.95 -10.97
C ARG A 148 -5.92 -23.66 -12.38
N VAL A 149 -6.28 -22.41 -12.68
CA VAL A 149 -6.73 -21.96 -14.02
C VAL A 149 -5.81 -20.89 -14.62
N LEU A 150 -4.71 -20.52 -13.95
CA LEU A 150 -3.81 -19.46 -14.41
C LEU A 150 -3.20 -19.73 -15.80
N ALA A 151 -3.04 -20.99 -16.17
CA ALA A 151 -2.50 -21.37 -17.47
C ALA A 151 -3.56 -21.34 -18.60
N ILE A 152 -4.85 -21.18 -18.27
CA ILE A 152 -5.93 -21.09 -19.24
C ILE A 152 -5.99 -19.66 -19.78
N THR A 153 -5.57 -19.49 -21.02
CA THR A 153 -5.52 -18.17 -21.68
C THR A 153 -6.74 -17.86 -22.54
N ASP A 154 -7.54 -18.85 -22.88
CA ASP A 154 -8.80 -18.71 -23.61
C ASP A 154 -9.96 -18.91 -22.62
N PHE A 155 -10.71 -17.84 -22.31
CA PHE A 155 -11.73 -17.89 -21.27
C PHE A 155 -12.98 -18.70 -21.66
N ASP A 156 -13.08 -19.11 -22.94
CA ASP A 156 -14.10 -20.07 -23.37
C ASP A 156 -13.74 -21.52 -22.97
N LYS A 157 -12.50 -21.77 -22.55
CA LYS A 157 -12.01 -23.06 -22.03
C LYS A 157 -12.05 -23.19 -20.50
N LEU A 158 -12.50 -22.15 -19.81
CA LEU A 158 -12.80 -22.29 -18.38
C LEU A 158 -14.00 -23.25 -18.18
N PRO A 159 -14.18 -23.84 -17.00
CA PRO A 159 -15.37 -24.68 -16.69
C PRO A 159 -16.70 -24.04 -17.09
N ILE A 160 -16.82 -22.72 -17.00
CA ILE A 160 -17.90 -21.92 -17.60
C ILE A 160 -17.26 -20.77 -18.39
N PRO A 161 -17.58 -20.58 -19.68
CA PRO A 161 -17.13 -19.45 -20.47
C PRO A 161 -17.31 -18.11 -19.78
N PHE A 162 -16.29 -17.24 -19.82
CA PHE A 162 -16.28 -16.02 -19.01
C PHE A 162 -15.90 -14.77 -19.81
N ARG A 163 -16.50 -13.62 -19.43
CA ARG A 163 -16.10 -12.30 -19.90
C ARG A 163 -16.01 -11.34 -18.73
N ALA A 164 -14.90 -10.60 -18.65
CA ALA A 164 -14.77 -9.44 -17.78
C ALA A 164 -14.85 -8.16 -18.61
N ILE A 165 -15.45 -7.12 -18.05
CA ILE A 165 -15.63 -5.82 -18.70
C ILE A 165 -14.65 -4.81 -18.10
N GLY A 166 -13.99 -4.04 -18.96
CA GLY A 166 -13.18 -2.89 -18.60
C GLY A 166 -13.55 -1.67 -19.42
N THR A 167 -12.94 -0.54 -19.12
CA THR A 167 -13.06 0.71 -19.87
C THR A 167 -11.69 1.21 -20.27
N ASP A 168 -11.43 1.43 -21.56
CA ASP A 168 -10.21 2.05 -22.03
C ASP A 168 -10.06 3.44 -21.40
N ALA A 169 -9.02 3.63 -20.60
CA ALA A 169 -8.80 4.84 -19.83
C ALA A 169 -8.58 6.10 -20.67
N ILE A 170 -8.22 5.93 -21.96
CA ILE A 170 -7.90 7.04 -22.88
C ILE A 170 -9.10 7.37 -23.77
N SER A 171 -9.71 6.35 -24.37
CA SER A 171 -10.79 6.55 -25.35
C SER A 171 -12.20 6.41 -24.76
N GLY A 172 -12.35 5.88 -23.55
CA GLY A 172 -13.64 5.58 -22.92
C GLY A 172 -14.40 4.41 -23.59
N ARG A 173 -13.77 3.65 -24.49
CA ARG A 173 -14.40 2.51 -25.12
C ARG A 173 -14.51 1.32 -24.18
N GLU A 174 -15.52 0.50 -24.37
CA GLU A 174 -15.66 -0.77 -23.70
C GLU A 174 -14.52 -1.73 -24.09
N LEU A 175 -13.94 -2.39 -23.11
CA LEU A 175 -12.99 -3.48 -23.25
C LEU A 175 -13.65 -4.78 -22.80
N ILE A 176 -13.71 -5.77 -23.70
CA ILE A 176 -14.25 -7.10 -23.40
C ILE A 176 -13.09 -8.08 -23.31
N PHE A 177 -12.78 -8.54 -22.10
CA PHE A 177 -11.71 -9.50 -21.88
C PHE A 177 -12.26 -10.92 -22.06
N LYS A 178 -11.76 -11.63 -23.06
CA LYS A 178 -12.13 -13.01 -23.42
C LYS A 178 -10.93 -13.96 -23.45
N SER A 179 -9.73 -13.42 -23.35
CA SER A 179 -8.49 -14.18 -23.42
C SER A 179 -7.34 -13.44 -22.73
N GLY A 180 -6.22 -14.13 -22.54
CA GLY A 180 -5.03 -13.60 -21.89
C GLY A 180 -4.93 -14.07 -20.43
N SER A 181 -4.42 -13.24 -19.54
CA SER A 181 -4.38 -13.52 -18.12
C SER A 181 -5.73 -13.23 -17.47
N LEU A 182 -6.36 -14.24 -16.90
CA LEU A 182 -7.64 -14.07 -16.15
C LEU A 182 -7.48 -13.11 -14.98
N VAL A 183 -6.35 -13.19 -14.26
CA VAL A 183 -6.03 -12.29 -13.15
C VAL A 183 -5.94 -10.83 -13.63
N ASN A 184 -5.26 -10.59 -14.75
CA ASN A 184 -5.14 -9.24 -15.29
C ASN A 184 -6.48 -8.72 -15.82
N ALA A 185 -7.31 -9.56 -16.40
CA ALA A 185 -8.66 -9.20 -16.87
C ALA A 185 -9.55 -8.76 -15.69
N VAL A 186 -9.55 -9.53 -14.59
CA VAL A 186 -10.28 -9.18 -13.37
C VAL A 186 -9.71 -7.91 -12.74
N ARG A 187 -8.36 -7.80 -12.62
CA ARG A 187 -7.69 -6.61 -12.10
C ARG A 187 -8.03 -5.36 -12.92
N ALA A 188 -8.07 -5.49 -14.24
CA ALA A 188 -8.46 -4.40 -15.15
C ALA A 188 -9.92 -3.97 -14.91
N SER A 189 -10.81 -4.94 -14.71
CA SER A 189 -12.23 -4.71 -14.47
C SER A 189 -12.55 -4.01 -13.15
N ILE A 190 -11.72 -4.19 -12.10
CA ILE A 190 -11.90 -3.58 -10.77
C ILE A 190 -11.12 -2.28 -10.57
N SER A 191 -10.60 -1.68 -11.64
CA SER A 191 -9.75 -0.46 -11.59
C SER A 191 -10.58 0.81 -11.38
N ILE A 192 -11.22 0.97 -10.21
CA ILE A 192 -12.02 2.14 -9.85
C ILE A 192 -11.14 3.40 -9.96
N PRO A 193 -11.57 4.43 -10.73
CA PRO A 193 -10.82 5.68 -10.90
C PRO A 193 -10.49 6.36 -9.58
N ALA A 194 -9.30 6.94 -9.47
CA ALA A 194 -8.75 7.58 -8.28
C ALA A 194 -8.48 6.63 -7.10
N VAL A 195 -9.05 5.43 -7.08
CA VAL A 195 -8.83 4.40 -6.05
C VAL A 195 -7.66 3.51 -6.45
N PHE A 196 -7.79 2.83 -7.57
CA PHE A 196 -6.73 2.00 -8.13
C PHE A 196 -6.03 2.69 -9.30
N THR A 197 -4.76 2.37 -9.49
CA THR A 197 -4.04 2.70 -10.73
C THR A 197 -4.75 2.06 -11.92
N PRO A 198 -4.96 2.77 -13.06
CA PRO A 198 -5.42 2.13 -14.29
C PRO A 198 -4.55 0.93 -14.63
N ALA A 199 -5.18 -0.22 -14.85
CA ALA A 199 -4.46 -1.45 -15.14
C ALA A 199 -3.91 -1.42 -16.56
N GLN A 200 -2.62 -1.66 -16.72
CA GLN A 200 -2.04 -1.78 -18.03
C GLN A 200 -2.33 -3.16 -18.61
N VAL A 201 -3.12 -3.20 -19.67
CA VAL A 201 -3.53 -4.43 -20.35
C VAL A 201 -2.50 -4.83 -21.41
N GLU A 202 -2.10 -3.85 -22.21
CA GLU A 202 -1.09 -3.97 -23.28
C GLU A 202 -0.28 -2.67 -23.34
N LYS A 203 0.76 -2.66 -24.18
CA LYS A 203 1.54 -1.44 -24.41
C LYS A 203 0.66 -0.31 -24.95
N GLY A 204 0.49 0.74 -24.12
CA GLY A 204 -0.31 1.92 -24.47
C GLY A 204 -1.82 1.75 -24.27
N LEU A 205 -2.29 0.58 -23.79
CA LEU A 205 -3.69 0.33 -23.47
C LEU A 205 -3.84 0.19 -21.94
N TYR A 206 -4.55 1.11 -21.34
CA TYR A 206 -4.85 1.16 -19.93
C TYR A 206 -6.34 0.99 -19.67
N SER A 207 -6.71 0.14 -18.75
CA SER A 207 -8.09 -0.08 -18.34
C SER A 207 -8.40 0.59 -17.03
N MET A 208 -9.54 1.25 -16.97
CA MET A 208 -10.28 1.59 -15.75
C MET A 208 -11.45 0.63 -15.56
N ASP A 209 -12.14 0.74 -14.43
CA ASP A 209 -13.30 -0.08 -14.07
C ASP A 209 -14.34 -0.11 -15.20
N GLY A 210 -14.82 -1.32 -15.49
CA GLY A 210 -15.79 -1.53 -16.57
C GLY A 210 -17.11 -0.83 -16.35
N GLY A 211 -17.46 -0.54 -15.09
CA GLY A 211 -18.68 0.15 -14.72
C GLY A 211 -18.80 1.55 -15.31
N LEU A 212 -17.69 2.21 -15.63
CA LEU A 212 -17.74 3.50 -16.32
C LEU A 212 -18.42 3.43 -17.69
N ARG A 213 -18.37 2.28 -18.36
CA ARG A 213 -18.93 2.13 -19.70
C ARG A 213 -20.07 1.13 -19.77
N ASN A 214 -19.95 -0.01 -19.08
CA ASN A 214 -20.95 -1.07 -19.08
C ASN A 214 -20.94 -1.82 -17.76
N ASN A 215 -21.73 -1.34 -16.81
CA ASN A 215 -21.76 -1.91 -15.47
C ASN A 215 -22.53 -3.25 -15.40
N LEU A 216 -23.44 -3.48 -16.33
CA LEU A 216 -24.28 -4.69 -16.38
C LEU A 216 -24.41 -5.16 -17.82
N PRO A 217 -23.48 -5.99 -18.35
CA PRO A 217 -23.34 -6.30 -19.78
C PRO A 217 -24.41 -7.26 -20.33
N LEU A 218 -25.70 -6.91 -20.15
CA LEU A 218 -26.85 -7.74 -20.54
C LEU A 218 -26.99 -7.86 -22.06
N LYS A 219 -26.77 -6.75 -22.78
CA LYS A 219 -26.80 -6.74 -24.25
C LYS A 219 -25.71 -7.66 -24.83
N LEU A 220 -24.50 -7.61 -24.26
CA LEU A 220 -23.40 -8.48 -24.67
C LEU A 220 -23.75 -9.96 -24.47
N ALA A 221 -24.42 -10.32 -23.38
CA ALA A 221 -24.87 -11.70 -23.14
C ALA A 221 -25.80 -12.18 -24.27
N ARG A 222 -26.73 -11.33 -24.73
CA ARG A 222 -27.59 -11.64 -25.89
C ARG A 222 -26.79 -11.76 -27.17
N GLU A 223 -25.85 -10.85 -27.41
CA GLU A 223 -24.97 -10.88 -28.60
C GLU A 223 -24.09 -12.15 -28.63
N MET A 224 -23.73 -12.70 -27.47
CA MET A 224 -23.07 -14.01 -27.36
C MET A 224 -24.00 -15.20 -27.53
N GLY A 225 -25.29 -14.96 -27.77
CA GLY A 225 -26.28 -15.97 -28.08
C GLY A 225 -26.98 -16.58 -26.87
N ALA A 226 -27.08 -15.85 -25.76
CA ALA A 226 -27.87 -16.28 -24.60
C ALA A 226 -29.37 -16.18 -24.93
N ASP A 227 -30.09 -17.30 -24.75
CA ASP A 227 -31.55 -17.39 -24.86
C ASP A 227 -32.23 -16.90 -23.59
N ILE A 228 -31.58 -17.10 -22.44
CA ILE A 228 -32.05 -16.67 -21.13
C ILE A 228 -30.91 -15.91 -20.41
N VAL A 229 -31.24 -14.71 -19.93
CA VAL A 229 -30.25 -13.83 -19.23
C VAL A 229 -30.76 -13.54 -17.83
N ILE A 230 -30.02 -14.01 -16.85
CA ILE A 230 -30.28 -13.85 -15.41
C ILE A 230 -29.23 -12.88 -14.84
N SER A 231 -29.67 -11.91 -14.05
CA SER A 231 -28.72 -10.95 -13.49
C SER A 231 -29.11 -10.43 -12.10
N MET A 232 -28.13 -9.87 -11.42
CA MET A 232 -28.31 -9.04 -10.23
C MET A 232 -27.60 -7.71 -10.42
N ASP A 233 -28.30 -6.61 -10.14
CA ASP A 233 -27.74 -5.26 -10.16
C ASP A 233 -27.62 -4.75 -8.72
N VAL A 234 -26.39 -4.65 -8.24
CA VAL A 234 -26.07 -4.17 -6.88
C VAL A 234 -25.76 -2.68 -6.83
N ALA A 235 -25.71 -2.01 -7.98
CA ALA A 235 -25.42 -0.57 -8.10
C ALA A 235 -26.66 0.29 -8.41
N SER A 236 -27.85 -0.32 -8.50
CA SER A 236 -29.07 0.36 -8.93
C SER A 236 -29.57 1.45 -7.96
N ILE A 237 -29.17 1.38 -6.69
CA ILE A 237 -29.54 2.35 -5.67
C ILE A 237 -28.31 3.18 -5.32
N VAL A 238 -28.39 4.48 -5.64
CA VAL A 238 -27.34 5.46 -5.35
C VAL A 238 -27.67 6.16 -4.05
N ASP A 239 -26.66 6.38 -3.21
CA ASP A 239 -26.81 7.19 -2.00
C ASP A 239 -27.15 8.63 -2.38
N THR A 240 -28.24 9.15 -1.81
CA THR A 240 -28.75 10.51 -2.08
C THR A 240 -28.55 11.46 -0.90
N SER A 241 -27.81 11.05 0.14
CA SER A 241 -27.58 11.91 1.29
C SER A 241 -26.52 12.98 0.98
N PRO A 242 -26.76 14.26 1.31
CA PRO A 242 -25.79 15.33 1.04
C PRO A 242 -24.44 15.14 1.73
N GLU A 243 -24.40 14.37 2.82
CA GLU A 243 -23.19 14.05 3.58
C GLU A 243 -22.16 13.26 2.76
N THR A 244 -22.59 12.58 1.69
CA THR A 244 -21.70 11.90 0.75
C THR A 244 -20.84 12.82 -0.08
N LEU A 245 -21.07 14.14 -0.03
CA LEU A 245 -20.33 15.14 -0.80
C LEU A 245 -19.35 15.94 0.08
N SER A 246 -18.86 15.35 1.17
CA SER A 246 -18.07 16.04 2.20
C SER A 246 -16.66 16.45 1.75
N ASP A 247 -16.07 15.74 0.78
CA ASP A 247 -14.70 15.99 0.30
C ASP A 247 -14.53 15.57 -1.16
N PHE A 248 -13.39 15.93 -1.76
CA PHE A 248 -13.08 15.64 -3.17
C PHE A 248 -13.18 14.15 -3.54
N TYR A 249 -12.71 13.26 -2.65
CA TYR A 249 -12.74 11.83 -2.89
C TYR A 249 -14.17 11.31 -2.88
N SER A 250 -14.97 11.71 -1.90
CA SER A 250 -16.39 11.35 -1.79
C SER A 250 -17.19 11.81 -3.01
N VAL A 251 -16.93 13.03 -3.49
CA VAL A 251 -17.53 13.55 -4.75
C VAL A 251 -17.14 12.70 -5.96
N ALA A 252 -15.86 12.31 -6.09
CA ALA A 252 -15.40 11.48 -7.19
C ALA A 252 -16.06 10.08 -7.16
N VAL A 253 -16.17 9.47 -5.98
CA VAL A 253 -16.87 8.20 -5.78
C VAL A 253 -18.36 8.32 -6.10
N GLN A 254 -19.00 9.41 -5.71
CA GLN A 254 -20.42 9.64 -6.01
C GLN A 254 -20.66 9.80 -7.52
N ILE A 255 -19.78 10.54 -8.22
CA ILE A 255 -19.85 10.63 -9.70
C ILE A 255 -19.72 9.24 -10.33
N PHE A 256 -18.78 8.42 -9.85
CA PHE A 256 -18.61 7.06 -10.31
C PHE A 256 -19.89 6.23 -10.07
N ASN A 257 -20.47 6.28 -8.86
CA ASN A 257 -21.70 5.57 -8.51
C ASN A 257 -22.89 5.98 -9.40
N LEU A 258 -23.02 7.26 -9.70
CA LEU A 258 -24.07 7.76 -10.61
C LEU A 258 -23.91 7.18 -12.03
N ILE A 259 -22.66 7.19 -12.56
CA ILE A 259 -22.35 6.67 -13.90
C ILE A 259 -22.67 5.17 -13.99
N ILE A 260 -22.22 4.37 -13.02
CA ILE A 260 -22.43 2.91 -13.05
C ILE A 260 -23.92 2.53 -12.92
N SER A 261 -24.67 3.25 -12.08
CA SER A 261 -26.11 3.04 -11.94
C SER A 261 -26.86 3.39 -13.24
N TYR A 262 -26.56 4.52 -13.84
CA TYR A 262 -27.20 4.96 -15.08
C TYR A 262 -26.95 3.97 -16.23
N ASN A 263 -25.70 3.55 -16.43
CA ASN A 263 -25.31 2.59 -17.47
C ASN A 263 -25.99 1.22 -17.31
N ALA A 264 -26.27 0.77 -16.09
CA ALA A 264 -26.91 -0.50 -15.85
C ALA A 264 -28.39 -0.47 -16.24
N VAL A 265 -29.13 0.59 -15.87
CA VAL A 265 -30.58 0.71 -16.10
C VAL A 265 -30.92 0.68 -17.60
N GLU A 266 -30.11 1.29 -18.45
CA GLU A 266 -30.33 1.30 -19.92
C GLU A 266 -30.36 -0.10 -20.53
N GLN A 267 -29.77 -1.10 -19.86
CA GLN A 267 -29.64 -2.45 -20.38
C GLN A 267 -30.71 -3.44 -19.91
N TYR A 268 -31.57 -3.08 -18.95
CA TYR A 268 -32.53 -4.03 -18.34
C TYR A 268 -33.45 -4.77 -19.33
N ASN A 269 -33.77 -4.15 -20.49
CA ASN A 269 -34.58 -4.77 -21.51
C ASN A 269 -33.96 -6.01 -22.16
N TYR A 270 -32.67 -6.27 -21.92
CA TYR A 270 -31.96 -7.45 -22.45
C TYR A 270 -31.94 -8.63 -21.47
N ALA A 271 -32.49 -8.49 -20.24
CA ALA A 271 -32.56 -9.57 -19.28
C ALA A 271 -33.99 -10.17 -19.18
N ASP A 272 -34.08 -11.45 -18.84
CA ASP A 272 -35.31 -12.10 -18.45
C ASP A 272 -35.65 -11.81 -16.97
N ILE A 273 -34.62 -11.66 -16.16
CA ILE A 273 -34.75 -11.26 -14.75
C ILE A 273 -33.56 -10.42 -14.31
N VAL A 274 -33.83 -9.31 -13.65
CA VAL A 274 -32.84 -8.47 -12.93
C VAL A 274 -33.29 -8.39 -11.47
N LEU A 275 -32.49 -8.94 -10.57
CA LEU A 275 -32.70 -8.79 -9.13
C LEU A 275 -31.98 -7.52 -8.65
N ARG A 276 -32.60 -6.78 -7.75
CA ARG A 276 -32.08 -5.52 -7.20
C ARG A 276 -32.20 -5.54 -5.68
N PRO A 277 -31.16 -5.95 -4.95
CA PRO A 277 -31.20 -5.92 -3.51
C PRO A 277 -31.25 -4.47 -2.99
N ASP A 278 -31.90 -4.25 -1.87
CA ASP A 278 -31.86 -2.97 -1.18
C ASP A 278 -30.50 -2.85 -0.45
N LEU A 279 -29.65 -2.01 -0.99
CA LEU A 279 -28.30 -1.73 -0.51
C LEU A 279 -28.11 -0.24 -0.20
N SER A 280 -29.20 0.48 0.10
CA SER A 280 -29.20 1.92 0.37
C SER A 280 -28.36 2.29 1.60
N GLU A 281 -28.26 1.40 2.60
CA GLU A 281 -27.47 1.61 3.82
C GLU A 281 -25.97 1.29 3.66
N PHE A 282 -25.54 0.85 2.47
CA PHE A 282 -24.16 0.42 2.24
C PHE A 282 -23.48 1.27 1.19
N SER A 283 -22.21 1.61 1.48
CA SER A 283 -21.32 2.25 0.52
C SER A 283 -20.57 1.23 -0.35
N THR A 284 -20.06 1.69 -1.49
CA THR A 284 -19.17 0.91 -2.38
C THR A 284 -17.93 0.38 -1.66
N PHE A 285 -17.50 1.01 -0.54
CA PHE A 285 -16.32 0.66 0.24
C PHE A 285 -16.59 -0.03 1.57
N ASP A 286 -17.83 -0.46 1.83
CA ASP A 286 -18.20 -1.16 3.08
C ASP A 286 -17.73 -2.63 3.14
N PHE A 287 -16.46 -2.87 2.77
CA PHE A 287 -15.85 -4.21 2.85
C PHE A 287 -15.79 -4.78 4.28
N MET A 288 -16.09 -3.97 5.29
CA MET A 288 -16.17 -4.39 6.69
C MET A 288 -17.54 -4.95 7.10
N LYS A 289 -18.55 -4.83 6.22
CA LYS A 289 -19.91 -5.30 6.48
C LYS A 289 -20.33 -6.46 5.55
N PRO A 290 -19.44 -7.41 5.18
CA PRO A 290 -19.76 -8.38 4.13
C PRO A 290 -20.95 -9.27 4.52
N HIS A 291 -21.07 -9.69 5.78
CA HIS A 291 -22.20 -10.49 6.26
C HIS A 291 -23.54 -9.78 6.15
N GLN A 292 -23.57 -8.46 6.40
CA GLN A 292 -24.81 -7.66 6.31
C GLN A 292 -25.22 -7.48 4.84
N ILE A 293 -24.26 -7.25 3.96
CA ILE A 293 -24.50 -7.11 2.52
C ILE A 293 -24.98 -8.43 1.91
N VAL A 294 -24.35 -9.55 2.27
CA VAL A 294 -24.83 -10.89 1.87
C VAL A 294 -26.27 -11.10 2.35
N ARG A 295 -26.59 -10.69 3.57
CA ARG A 295 -27.95 -10.81 4.12
C ARG A 295 -28.99 -10.02 3.31
N ALA A 296 -28.64 -8.82 2.85
CA ALA A 296 -29.50 -8.05 1.95
C ALA A 296 -29.73 -8.79 0.62
N GLY A 297 -28.71 -9.44 0.07
CA GLY A 297 -28.83 -10.32 -1.09
C GLY A 297 -29.74 -11.51 -0.84
N GLU A 298 -29.63 -12.17 0.32
CA GLU A 298 -30.52 -13.29 0.71
C GLU A 298 -31.99 -12.85 0.79
N ILE A 299 -32.28 -11.68 1.36
CA ILE A 299 -33.60 -11.10 1.43
C ILE A 299 -34.17 -10.87 0.02
N CYS A 300 -33.36 -10.26 -0.87
CA CYS A 300 -33.75 -10.00 -2.25
C CYS A 300 -34.07 -11.29 -3.00
N VAL A 301 -33.23 -12.32 -2.88
CA VAL A 301 -33.45 -13.64 -3.49
C VAL A 301 -34.73 -14.27 -2.95
N GLN A 302 -35.00 -14.24 -1.65
CA GLN A 302 -36.20 -14.78 -1.03
C GLN A 302 -37.46 -14.07 -1.52
N GLN A 303 -37.41 -12.74 -1.66
CA GLN A 303 -38.55 -11.94 -2.19
C GLN A 303 -38.86 -12.24 -3.66
N ASN A 304 -37.84 -12.69 -4.43
CA ASN A 304 -37.98 -13.00 -5.85
C ASN A 304 -37.97 -14.52 -6.16
N LYS A 305 -38.16 -15.36 -5.14
CA LYS A 305 -38.07 -16.82 -5.29
C LYS A 305 -39.04 -17.34 -6.38
N ASP A 306 -40.27 -16.82 -6.44
CA ASP A 306 -41.26 -17.25 -7.43
C ASP A 306 -40.83 -16.92 -8.86
N LYS A 307 -40.16 -15.77 -9.06
CA LYS A 307 -39.60 -15.39 -10.37
C LYS A 307 -38.45 -16.31 -10.77
N ILE A 308 -37.55 -16.66 -9.83
CA ILE A 308 -36.45 -17.59 -10.08
C ILE A 308 -37.00 -18.97 -10.45
N SER A 309 -38.01 -19.47 -9.70
CA SER A 309 -38.68 -20.73 -10.04
C SER A 309 -39.47 -20.67 -11.36
N GLN A 310 -39.96 -19.48 -11.75
CA GLN A 310 -40.59 -19.28 -13.07
C GLN A 310 -39.54 -19.41 -14.18
N ILE A 311 -38.36 -18.81 -14.03
CA ILE A 311 -37.23 -18.97 -14.97
C ILE A 311 -36.82 -20.44 -15.06
N ALA A 312 -36.75 -21.18 -13.94
CA ALA A 312 -36.48 -22.62 -13.96
C ALA A 312 -37.49 -23.38 -14.83
N ARG A 313 -38.80 -23.15 -14.62
CA ARG A 313 -39.85 -23.75 -15.46
C ARG A 313 -39.77 -23.34 -16.94
N GLN A 314 -39.37 -22.10 -17.24
CA GLN A 314 -39.17 -21.64 -18.60
C GLN A 314 -38.01 -22.40 -19.27
N ILE A 315 -36.90 -22.63 -18.54
CA ILE A 315 -35.75 -23.40 -19.01
C ILE A 315 -36.14 -24.84 -19.30
N GLU A 316 -36.91 -25.47 -18.39
CA GLU A 316 -37.42 -26.86 -18.57
C GLU A 316 -38.36 -26.96 -19.74
N SER A 317 -39.29 -26.00 -19.90
CA SER A 317 -40.24 -25.98 -21.02
C SER A 317 -39.54 -25.78 -22.38
N ALA A 318 -38.39 -25.15 -22.37
CA ALA A 318 -37.49 -24.99 -23.56
C ALA A 318 -36.63 -26.26 -23.81
N GLY A 319 -36.85 -27.36 -23.07
CA GLY A 319 -36.25 -28.65 -23.34
C GLY A 319 -34.91 -28.92 -22.61
N ARG A 320 -34.57 -28.11 -21.59
CA ARG A 320 -33.36 -28.34 -20.77
C ARG A 320 -33.76 -28.93 -19.41
N THR A 321 -33.26 -30.12 -19.10
CA THR A 321 -33.43 -30.74 -17.78
C THR A 321 -32.61 -30.04 -16.74
N LEU A 322 -33.21 -29.70 -15.60
CA LEU A 322 -32.52 -29.08 -14.47
C LEU A 322 -32.24 -30.13 -13.40
N GLU A 323 -31.00 -30.23 -12.99
CA GLU A 323 -30.57 -31.12 -11.90
C GLU A 323 -30.12 -30.28 -10.72
N LYS A 324 -30.78 -30.41 -9.58
CA LYS A 324 -30.38 -29.72 -8.34
C LYS A 324 -29.01 -30.19 -7.91
N LEU A 325 -28.13 -29.26 -7.65
CA LEU A 325 -26.78 -29.55 -7.24
C LEU A 325 -26.69 -29.63 -5.71
N ASP A 326 -25.93 -30.62 -5.22
CA ASP A 326 -25.63 -30.70 -3.78
C ASP A 326 -24.80 -29.47 -3.37
N TYR A 327 -25.27 -28.70 -2.41
CA TYR A 327 -24.59 -27.54 -1.84
C TYR A 327 -23.21 -27.88 -1.27
N ASN A 328 -23.01 -29.11 -0.82
CA ASN A 328 -21.75 -29.60 -0.24
C ASN A 328 -20.89 -30.41 -1.24
N ARG A 329 -21.25 -30.43 -2.53
CA ARG A 329 -20.48 -31.13 -3.53
C ARG A 329 -19.03 -30.61 -3.61
N GLU A 330 -18.12 -31.49 -4.00
CA GLU A 330 -16.78 -31.07 -4.36
C GLU A 330 -16.81 -30.20 -5.62
N SER A 331 -16.12 -29.07 -5.58
CA SER A 331 -16.06 -28.13 -6.72
C SER A 331 -15.24 -28.71 -7.87
N GLU A 332 -15.54 -28.29 -9.08
CA GLU A 332 -14.72 -28.62 -10.24
C GLU A 332 -13.32 -28.03 -10.11
N TYR A 333 -13.21 -26.84 -9.51
CA TYR A 333 -11.92 -26.23 -9.19
C TYR A 333 -11.03 -27.13 -8.32
N ASN A 334 -11.60 -27.75 -7.26
CA ASN A 334 -10.81 -28.60 -6.37
C ASN A 334 -10.37 -29.93 -7.02
N LYS A 335 -11.11 -30.39 -8.03
CA LYS A 335 -10.74 -31.58 -8.81
C LYS A 335 -9.57 -31.32 -9.76
N MET A 336 -9.27 -30.06 -10.09
CA MET A 336 -8.12 -29.74 -10.93
C MET A 336 -6.82 -29.93 -10.16
N PRO A 337 -5.77 -30.46 -10.79
CA PRO A 337 -4.47 -30.62 -10.15
C PRO A 337 -3.78 -29.28 -9.93
N ASP A 338 -2.98 -29.20 -8.87
CA ASP A 338 -2.04 -28.10 -8.70
C ASP A 338 -0.88 -28.25 -9.70
N PHE A 339 -0.40 -27.15 -10.25
CA PHE A 339 0.72 -27.13 -11.19
C PHE A 339 2.07 -27.44 -10.49
N SER A 340 2.91 -28.26 -11.14
CA SER A 340 4.33 -28.39 -10.80
C SER A 340 5.12 -27.28 -11.50
N ILE A 341 6.08 -26.67 -10.83
CA ILE A 341 6.92 -25.61 -11.37
C ILE A 341 8.15 -26.20 -12.02
N ASP A 342 8.16 -26.33 -13.35
CA ASP A 342 9.24 -26.94 -14.11
C ASP A 342 10.31 -25.92 -14.53
N LYS A 343 9.92 -24.65 -14.65
CA LYS A 343 10.80 -23.54 -15.04
C LYS A 343 10.38 -22.25 -14.36
N ILE A 344 11.32 -21.37 -14.09
CA ILE A 344 11.08 -20.04 -13.57
C ILE A 344 11.71 -19.01 -14.50
N VAL A 345 10.96 -17.98 -14.86
CA VAL A 345 11.41 -16.86 -15.70
C VAL A 345 10.99 -15.57 -15.07
N VAL A 346 11.89 -14.61 -14.93
CA VAL A 346 11.53 -13.24 -14.56
C VAL A 346 11.37 -12.43 -15.81
N LYS A 347 10.20 -11.79 -15.97
CA LYS A 347 9.87 -10.88 -17.06
C LYS A 347 9.72 -9.47 -16.51
N ASP A 348 10.43 -8.55 -17.12
CA ASP A 348 10.17 -7.14 -16.93
C ASP A 348 9.00 -6.73 -17.83
N ILE A 349 7.91 -6.29 -17.22
CA ILE A 349 6.70 -5.82 -17.91
C ILE A 349 6.61 -4.30 -17.95
N SER A 350 7.62 -3.60 -17.38
CA SER A 350 7.71 -2.15 -17.41
C SER A 350 8.26 -1.65 -18.76
N PHE A 351 8.00 -0.38 -19.05
CA PHE A 351 8.54 0.29 -20.26
C PHE A 351 9.85 1.05 -19.97
N SER A 352 10.31 1.04 -18.72
CA SER A 352 11.57 1.63 -18.29
C SER A 352 12.74 0.64 -18.45
N LYS A 353 13.98 1.13 -18.26
CA LYS A 353 15.16 0.26 -18.33
C LYS A 353 15.06 -0.85 -17.27
N PRO A 354 15.24 -2.12 -17.67
CA PRO A 354 15.08 -3.24 -16.76
C PRO A 354 16.10 -3.20 -15.61
N VAL A 355 15.62 -3.46 -14.39
CA VAL A 355 16.50 -3.73 -13.25
C VAL A 355 16.73 -5.25 -13.22
N PRO A 356 17.98 -5.73 -13.29
CA PRO A 356 18.23 -7.16 -13.29
C PRO A 356 17.89 -7.74 -11.90
N ILE A 357 16.83 -8.55 -11.87
CA ILE A 357 16.53 -9.43 -10.74
C ILE A 357 17.25 -10.75 -11.01
N PRO A 358 18.15 -11.24 -10.15
CA PRO A 358 18.81 -12.53 -10.34
C PRO A 358 17.81 -13.66 -10.07
N ALA A 359 17.00 -13.94 -11.11
CA ALA A 359 15.83 -14.82 -11.08
C ALA A 359 16.14 -16.22 -10.57
N GLU A 360 17.17 -16.81 -11.10
CA GLU A 360 17.55 -18.19 -10.78
C GLU A 360 17.87 -18.34 -9.28
N LYS A 361 18.69 -17.43 -8.75
CA LYS A 361 19.13 -17.47 -7.35
C LYS A 361 18.01 -17.19 -6.36
N GLU A 362 17.13 -16.22 -6.68
CA GLU A 362 16.09 -15.77 -5.74
C GLU A 362 14.91 -16.73 -5.64
N PHE A 363 14.60 -17.45 -6.72
CA PHE A 363 13.43 -18.31 -6.81
C PHE A 363 13.77 -19.82 -6.94
N GLU A 364 15.04 -20.19 -7.00
CA GLU A 364 15.50 -21.60 -7.19
C GLU A 364 14.80 -22.61 -6.26
N LYS A 365 14.54 -22.21 -5.02
CA LYS A 365 13.86 -23.05 -4.03
C LYS A 365 12.42 -23.45 -4.40
N PHE A 366 11.81 -22.78 -5.37
CA PHE A 366 10.46 -23.09 -5.86
C PHE A 366 10.47 -24.05 -7.07
N LEU A 367 11.61 -24.24 -7.72
CA LEU A 367 11.76 -25.16 -8.84
C LEU A 367 11.45 -26.59 -8.39
N GLY A 368 10.68 -27.32 -9.18
CA GLY A 368 10.23 -28.69 -8.89
C GLY A 368 9.15 -28.80 -7.79
N LYS A 369 8.67 -27.68 -7.23
CA LYS A 369 7.60 -27.69 -6.23
C LYS A 369 6.22 -27.58 -6.88
N THR A 370 5.26 -28.24 -6.25
CA THR A 370 3.84 -28.07 -6.58
C THR A 370 3.31 -26.78 -5.99
N LEU A 371 2.54 -26.01 -6.76
CA LEU A 371 1.97 -24.73 -6.38
C LEU A 371 0.71 -24.89 -5.49
N ASN A 372 0.85 -25.63 -4.40
CA ASN A 372 -0.17 -25.79 -3.37
C ASN A 372 -0.24 -24.56 -2.45
N ASP A 373 -1.20 -24.52 -1.52
CA ASP A 373 -1.44 -23.37 -0.65
C ASP A 373 -0.21 -22.94 0.16
N LYS A 374 0.59 -23.92 0.65
CA LYS A 374 1.84 -23.64 1.36
C LYS A 374 2.87 -22.96 0.46
N THR A 375 3.03 -23.46 -0.76
CA THR A 375 3.97 -22.90 -1.75
C THR A 375 3.54 -21.53 -2.21
N LYS A 376 2.23 -21.33 -2.47
CA LYS A 376 1.64 -20.02 -2.83
C LYS A 376 1.92 -18.98 -1.75
N LYS A 377 1.65 -19.29 -0.48
CA LYS A 377 1.91 -18.39 0.65
C LYS A 377 3.40 -18.02 0.75
N GLN A 378 4.30 -18.98 0.58
CA GLN A 378 5.75 -18.74 0.59
C GLN A 378 6.20 -17.89 -0.60
N LEU A 379 5.63 -18.13 -1.79
CA LEU A 379 5.92 -17.37 -2.99
C LEU A 379 5.45 -15.92 -2.85
N THR A 380 4.22 -15.69 -2.45
CA THR A 380 3.64 -14.34 -2.22
C THR A 380 4.48 -13.55 -1.21
N LYS A 381 4.87 -14.16 -0.10
CA LYS A 381 5.75 -13.53 0.90
C LYS A 381 7.12 -13.17 0.29
N LYS A 382 7.71 -14.06 -0.51
CA LYS A 382 9.00 -13.79 -1.18
C LYS A 382 8.87 -12.66 -2.20
N LEU A 383 7.78 -12.63 -2.97
CA LEU A 383 7.49 -11.57 -3.94
C LEU A 383 7.37 -10.21 -3.25
N GLY A 384 6.63 -10.11 -2.14
CA GLY A 384 6.52 -8.89 -1.36
C GLY A 384 7.87 -8.39 -0.86
N LYS A 385 8.70 -9.26 -0.28
CA LYS A 385 10.06 -8.91 0.16
C LYS A 385 10.95 -8.42 -0.98
N LEU A 386 10.89 -9.06 -2.15
CA LEU A 386 11.69 -8.66 -3.30
C LEU A 386 11.17 -7.40 -4.00
N LYS A 387 9.85 -7.19 -4.02
CA LYS A 387 9.26 -5.93 -4.48
C LYS A 387 9.85 -4.75 -3.72
N GLU A 388 9.85 -4.84 -2.39
CA GLU A 388 10.43 -3.83 -1.52
C GLU A 388 11.94 -3.71 -1.75
N HIS A 389 12.65 -4.84 -1.80
CA HIS A 389 14.10 -4.90 -1.99
C HIS A 389 14.57 -4.26 -3.30
N TYR A 390 13.84 -4.45 -4.40
CA TYR A 390 14.18 -3.91 -5.71
C TYR A 390 13.41 -2.62 -6.05
N HIS A 391 12.64 -2.06 -5.10
CA HIS A 391 11.80 -0.86 -5.28
C HIS A 391 10.93 -0.93 -6.54
N LEU A 392 10.21 -2.04 -6.68
CA LEU A 392 9.32 -2.27 -7.81
C LEU A 392 7.94 -1.69 -7.53
N SER A 393 7.22 -1.27 -8.56
CA SER A 393 5.80 -0.92 -8.43
C SER A 393 4.97 -2.15 -8.11
N SER A 394 5.29 -3.28 -8.75
CA SER A 394 4.74 -4.59 -8.40
C SER A 394 5.70 -5.72 -8.80
N LEU A 395 5.61 -6.84 -8.08
CA LEU A 395 6.27 -8.10 -8.38
C LEU A 395 5.28 -9.23 -8.15
N THR A 396 4.72 -9.74 -9.23
CA THR A 396 3.62 -10.70 -9.23
C THR A 396 3.99 -11.97 -9.97
N TYR A 397 3.09 -12.92 -10.08
CA TYR A 397 3.36 -14.14 -10.83
C TYR A 397 2.17 -14.56 -11.70
N SER A 398 2.49 -15.28 -12.77
CA SER A 398 1.54 -16.02 -13.59
C SER A 398 2.12 -17.38 -13.97
N LEU A 399 1.29 -18.23 -14.57
CA LEU A 399 1.70 -19.53 -15.08
C LEU A 399 1.50 -19.57 -16.57
N LYS A 400 2.43 -20.24 -17.25
CA LYS A 400 2.30 -20.61 -18.66
C LYS A 400 2.59 -22.09 -18.81
N GLN A 401 1.69 -22.82 -19.47
CA GLN A 401 1.85 -24.23 -19.76
C GLN A 401 1.97 -24.44 -21.26
N ASN A 402 2.88 -25.30 -21.69
CA ASN A 402 3.00 -25.72 -23.08
C ASN A 402 2.15 -26.98 -23.36
N GLU A 403 2.17 -27.48 -24.60
CA GLU A 403 1.42 -28.67 -25.04
C GLU A 403 1.87 -29.96 -24.32
N ASP A 404 3.11 -30.00 -23.84
CA ASP A 404 3.67 -31.14 -23.10
C ASP A 404 3.39 -31.07 -21.57
N ASN A 405 2.49 -30.19 -21.14
CA ASN A 405 2.19 -29.88 -19.73
C ASN A 405 3.39 -29.34 -18.93
N TYR A 406 4.42 -28.84 -19.58
CA TYR A 406 5.56 -28.20 -18.92
C TYR A 406 5.17 -26.80 -18.46
N THR A 407 5.25 -26.59 -17.16
CA THR A 407 4.76 -25.36 -16.51
C THR A 407 5.90 -24.38 -16.21
N THR A 408 5.80 -23.20 -16.75
CA THR A 408 6.70 -22.09 -16.45
C THR A 408 6.02 -21.13 -15.48
N LEU A 409 6.64 -20.92 -14.31
CA LEU A 409 6.31 -19.83 -13.39
C LEU A 409 6.92 -18.54 -13.92
N GLU A 410 6.10 -17.62 -14.35
CA GLU A 410 6.52 -16.32 -14.82
C GLU A 410 6.41 -15.32 -13.64
N ILE A 411 7.53 -14.77 -13.22
CA ILE A 411 7.59 -13.68 -12.25
C ILE A 411 7.56 -12.37 -13.03
N LEU A 412 6.56 -11.55 -12.78
CA LEU A 412 6.29 -10.32 -13.52
C LEU A 412 6.74 -9.13 -12.70
N ALA A 413 7.83 -8.48 -13.11
CA ALA A 413 8.38 -7.31 -12.46
C ALA A 413 7.92 -6.05 -13.18
N ASN A 414 7.36 -5.09 -12.45
CA ASN A 414 6.99 -3.79 -12.95
C ASN A 414 7.77 -2.71 -12.23
N HIS A 415 8.46 -1.85 -12.98
CA HIS A 415 9.25 -0.74 -12.46
C HIS A 415 8.50 0.57 -12.61
N TYR A 416 8.84 1.54 -11.78
CA TYR A 416 8.43 2.92 -11.99
C TYR A 416 9.25 3.55 -13.13
N ASP A 417 8.66 4.53 -13.80
CA ASP A 417 9.44 5.40 -14.67
C ASP A 417 10.35 6.29 -13.80
N LYS A 418 11.66 6.00 -13.84
CA LYS A 418 12.68 6.65 -13.02
C LYS A 418 12.98 8.10 -13.43
N ASN A 419 12.42 8.59 -14.53
CA ASN A 419 12.77 9.89 -15.10
C ASN A 419 11.79 11.01 -14.75
N MET A 420 10.84 10.77 -13.84
CA MET A 420 9.85 11.79 -13.48
C MET A 420 10.38 12.77 -12.45
N ASN A 421 10.20 14.07 -12.70
CA ASN A 421 10.30 15.09 -11.67
C ASN A 421 9.19 14.89 -10.63
N GLN A 422 9.44 15.23 -9.40
CA GLN A 422 8.49 14.98 -8.31
C GLN A 422 8.25 16.24 -7.49
N ILE A 423 7.00 16.47 -7.13
CA ILE A 423 6.60 17.38 -6.05
C ILE A 423 6.10 16.50 -4.91
N PHE A 424 6.54 16.76 -3.70
CA PHE A 424 6.10 16.02 -2.55
C PHE A 424 5.75 16.93 -1.38
N PHE A 425 4.84 16.44 -0.56
CA PHE A 425 4.44 17.05 0.70
C PHE A 425 4.52 15.98 1.78
N THR A 426 5.25 16.28 2.84
CA THR A 426 5.32 15.39 4.01
C THR A 426 4.85 16.13 5.23
N GLY A 427 4.13 15.44 6.11
CA GLY A 427 3.65 16.03 7.34
C GLY A 427 3.71 15.03 8.50
N THR A 428 4.25 15.47 9.62
CA THR A 428 4.17 14.75 10.90
C THR A 428 3.60 15.68 11.94
N SER A 429 2.90 15.15 12.91
CA SER A 429 2.43 15.92 14.06
C SER A 429 2.37 15.02 15.28
N SER A 430 2.86 15.50 16.40
CA SER A 430 2.68 14.82 17.69
C SER A 430 2.34 15.80 18.80
N VAL A 431 1.54 15.32 19.75
CA VAL A 431 1.22 16.01 20.99
C VAL A 431 1.68 15.10 22.12
N SER A 432 2.48 15.64 23.02
CA SER A 432 3.00 14.89 24.17
C SER A 432 2.73 15.65 25.45
N VAL A 433 2.31 14.92 26.49
CA VAL A 433 2.23 15.43 27.84
C VAL A 433 3.27 14.68 28.66
N ALA A 434 4.14 15.39 29.34
CA ALA A 434 5.20 14.80 30.13
C ALA A 434 5.27 15.41 31.52
N SER A 435 5.65 14.61 32.49
CA SER A 435 6.01 15.05 33.84
C SER A 435 7.52 14.85 34.02
N TYR A 436 8.25 15.94 33.99
CA TYR A 436 9.69 15.97 34.22
C TYR A 436 9.96 16.92 35.39
N LYS A 437 10.35 16.37 36.54
CA LYS A 437 10.44 17.15 37.78
C LYS A 437 11.34 18.38 37.65
N PRO A 438 10.92 19.55 38.14
CA PRO A 438 9.70 19.77 38.95
C PRO A 438 8.43 20.15 38.15
N GLN A 439 8.39 19.97 36.87
CA GLN A 439 7.43 20.63 35.98
C GLN A 439 6.66 19.61 35.11
N GLN A 440 5.47 20.01 34.65
CA GLN A 440 4.69 19.31 33.64
C GLN A 440 4.78 20.04 32.28
N TYR A 441 4.83 19.28 31.20
CA TYR A 441 5.05 19.76 29.86
C TYR A 441 3.93 19.33 28.92
N LEU A 442 3.42 20.27 28.13
CA LEU A 442 2.67 19.98 26.92
C LEU A 442 3.56 20.35 25.73
N SER A 443 3.92 19.38 24.92
CA SER A 443 4.70 19.58 23.72
C SER A 443 3.85 19.30 22.49
N VAL A 444 3.88 20.20 21.52
CA VAL A 444 3.27 20.02 20.21
C VAL A 444 4.39 20.12 19.18
N ASP A 445 4.55 19.09 18.37
CA ASP A 445 5.61 18.99 17.36
C ASP A 445 5.00 18.82 15.96
N PRO A 446 4.51 19.92 15.35
CA PRO A 446 4.09 19.90 13.95
C PRO A 446 5.31 20.02 13.05
N ASN A 447 5.36 19.23 12.00
CA ASN A 447 6.36 19.37 10.94
C ASN A 447 5.70 19.13 9.59
N PHE A 448 5.84 20.08 8.69
CA PHE A 448 5.32 20.01 7.33
C PHE A 448 6.43 20.42 6.35
N THR A 449 6.66 19.59 5.34
CA THR A 449 7.66 19.85 4.31
C THR A 449 7.01 19.77 2.94
N ALA A 450 7.21 20.80 2.13
CA ALA A 450 6.94 20.80 0.70
C ALA A 450 8.25 20.74 -0.07
N GLY A 451 8.35 19.91 -1.09
CA GLY A 451 9.58 19.81 -1.87
C GLY A 451 9.36 19.52 -3.34
N VAL A 452 10.36 19.87 -4.12
CA VAL A 452 10.43 19.60 -5.57
C VAL A 452 11.74 18.92 -5.85
N PHE A 453 11.68 17.74 -6.45
CA PHE A 453 12.82 16.99 -6.92
C PHE A 453 12.85 16.97 -8.45
N LEU A 454 13.90 17.51 -9.04
CA LEU A 454 14.09 17.57 -10.49
C LEU A 454 15.14 16.55 -10.92
N ARG A 455 14.73 15.64 -11.82
CA ARG A 455 15.62 14.66 -12.46
C ARG A 455 16.14 15.16 -13.79
N THR A 456 16.83 16.29 -13.76
CA THR A 456 17.58 16.80 -14.91
C THR A 456 18.99 16.18 -14.93
N PRO A 457 19.87 16.48 -15.92
CA PRO A 457 21.25 16.05 -15.87
C PRO A 457 21.97 16.37 -14.55
N ILE A 458 21.58 17.47 -13.88
CA ILE A 458 21.95 17.78 -12.50
C ILE A 458 20.69 17.55 -11.65
N GLU A 459 20.65 16.43 -10.94
CA GLU A 459 19.55 16.18 -10.00
C GLU A 459 19.52 17.30 -8.96
N SER A 460 18.34 17.82 -8.67
CA SER A 460 18.18 18.98 -7.80
C SER A 460 16.98 18.81 -6.88
N LEU A 461 17.17 19.15 -5.62
CA LEU A 461 16.12 19.13 -4.60
C LEU A 461 15.94 20.51 -4.01
N PHE A 462 14.69 20.93 -3.92
CA PHE A 462 14.25 22.15 -3.23
C PHE A 462 13.26 21.73 -2.16
N ARG A 463 13.49 22.14 -0.91
CA ARG A 463 12.61 21.84 0.23
C ARG A 463 12.27 23.12 0.98
N LEU A 464 11.03 23.21 1.42
CA LEU A 464 10.54 24.22 2.34
C LEU A 464 9.82 23.51 3.48
N SER A 465 10.40 23.55 4.65
CA SER A 465 9.86 22.92 5.86
C SER A 465 9.30 23.99 6.79
N PHE A 466 8.13 23.70 7.36
CA PHE A 466 7.44 24.48 8.36
C PHE A 466 7.23 23.63 9.59
N GLY A 467 7.40 24.22 10.76
CA GLY A 467 7.22 23.61 12.06
C GLY A 467 7.65 24.59 13.12
N ASN A 468 8.49 24.14 14.03
CA ASN A 468 9.10 25.04 15.01
C ASN A 468 10.07 26.05 14.38
N ALA A 469 10.61 25.73 13.20
CA ALA A 469 11.39 26.63 12.37
C ALA A 469 10.92 26.55 10.92
N MET A 470 11.11 27.63 10.17
CA MET A 470 11.01 27.62 8.72
C MET A 470 12.39 27.36 8.15
N ILE A 471 12.54 26.31 7.33
CA ILE A 471 13.82 25.93 6.75
C ILE A 471 13.63 25.83 5.23
N PHE A 472 14.43 26.60 4.49
CA PHE A 472 14.53 26.46 3.04
C PHE A 472 15.86 25.80 2.69
N GLU A 473 15.80 24.69 1.95
CA GLU A 473 16.97 23.94 1.55
C GLU A 473 17.00 23.76 0.03
N THR A 474 18.18 23.83 -0.54
CA THR A 474 18.47 23.48 -1.92
C THR A 474 19.65 22.53 -1.97
N GLU A 475 19.52 21.44 -2.71
CA GLU A 475 20.61 20.50 -2.93
C GLU A 475 20.76 20.21 -4.44
N PHE A 476 22.01 20.10 -4.89
CA PHE A 476 22.36 19.82 -6.29
C PHE A 476 23.30 18.63 -6.36
N PHE A 477 22.99 17.66 -7.24
CA PHE A 477 23.71 16.40 -7.37
C PHE A 477 24.25 16.18 -8.79
N PRO A 478 25.29 16.91 -9.23
CA PRO A 478 25.96 16.61 -10.50
C PRO A 478 26.58 15.21 -10.48
N LYS A 479 26.15 14.35 -11.41
CA LYS A 479 26.64 12.98 -11.52
C LYS A 479 28.07 12.97 -12.05
N LEU A 480 29.00 12.29 -11.35
CA LEU A 480 30.38 12.09 -11.76
C LEU A 480 30.57 10.76 -12.47
N ALA A 481 30.01 9.68 -11.91
CA ALA A 481 30.14 8.34 -12.46
C ALA A 481 28.95 7.46 -12.07
N ASN A 482 28.53 6.60 -13.00
CA ASN A 482 27.51 5.57 -12.78
C ASN A 482 28.18 4.20 -12.91
N PHE A 483 28.00 3.36 -11.92
CA PHE A 483 28.37 1.96 -11.91
C PHE A 483 27.09 1.12 -11.94
N LYS A 484 27.19 -0.19 -12.17
CA LYS A 484 26.01 -1.08 -12.34
C LYS A 484 24.93 -0.90 -11.27
N ASN A 485 25.33 -0.71 -10.00
CA ASN A 485 24.40 -0.55 -8.86
C ASN A 485 24.84 0.59 -7.94
N SER A 486 25.67 1.51 -8.41
CA SER A 486 26.23 2.58 -7.60
C SER A 486 26.33 3.86 -8.41
N MET A 487 26.21 4.99 -7.73
CA MET A 487 26.34 6.31 -8.30
C MET A 487 27.29 7.15 -7.44
N LEU A 488 28.22 7.81 -8.10
CA LEU A 488 29.07 8.84 -7.49
C LEU A 488 28.62 10.20 -8.02
N SER A 489 28.33 11.14 -7.15
CA SER A 489 27.95 12.51 -7.49
C SER A 489 28.68 13.52 -6.61
N LEU A 490 28.78 14.75 -7.08
CA LEU A 490 29.02 15.89 -6.19
C LEU A 490 27.73 16.14 -5.39
N ASP A 491 27.86 16.78 -4.25
CA ASP A 491 26.75 17.18 -3.39
C ASP A 491 26.98 18.61 -2.92
N PHE A 492 26.09 19.53 -3.32
CA PHE A 492 26.11 20.92 -2.89
C PHE A 492 24.78 21.23 -2.21
N LYS A 493 24.82 21.52 -0.93
CA LYS A 493 23.63 21.85 -0.13
C LYS A 493 23.72 23.29 0.39
N ASN A 494 22.64 24.02 0.31
CA ASN A 494 22.43 25.29 1.01
C ASN A 494 21.18 25.16 1.88
N SER A 495 21.25 25.67 3.09
CA SER A 495 20.13 25.72 4.02
C SER A 495 20.01 27.10 4.63
N LEU A 496 18.80 27.65 4.61
CA LEU A 496 18.43 28.89 5.29
C LEU A 496 17.43 28.55 6.37
N LYS A 497 17.68 28.94 7.60
CA LYS A 497 16.84 28.64 8.76
C LYS A 497 16.38 29.92 9.44
N TYR A 498 15.09 29.97 9.78
CA TYR A 498 14.50 31.05 10.52
C TYR A 498 13.48 30.49 11.53
N GLY A 499 13.64 30.81 12.82
CA GLY A 499 12.71 30.45 13.86
C GLY A 499 13.34 29.74 15.05
N SER A 500 12.53 29.13 15.90
CA SER A 500 12.98 28.41 17.09
C SER A 500 13.69 27.12 16.73
N CYS A 501 14.78 26.84 17.41
CA CYS A 501 15.52 25.60 17.24
C CYS A 501 15.11 24.49 18.22
N SER A 502 14.10 24.69 19.02
CA SER A 502 13.55 23.61 19.81
C SER A 502 12.93 22.58 18.87
N PRO A 503 13.26 21.30 18.98
CA PRO A 503 12.61 20.25 18.20
C PRO A 503 11.12 20.08 18.53
N ALA A 504 10.62 20.78 19.55
CA ALA A 504 9.21 20.81 19.93
C ALA A 504 8.83 22.18 20.46
N THR A 505 7.65 22.68 20.09
CA THR A 505 7.07 23.89 20.69
C THR A 505 6.53 23.48 22.06
N ASN A 506 7.29 23.77 23.11
CA ASN A 506 6.82 23.57 24.46
C ASN A 506 5.92 24.76 24.82
N ILE A 507 4.60 24.55 24.84
CA ILE A 507 3.66 25.51 25.38
C ILE A 507 3.83 25.48 26.89
N TYR A 508 4.52 26.49 27.42
CA TYR A 508 4.90 26.56 28.83
C TYR A 508 4.10 27.58 29.59
N PHE A 509 3.74 27.20 30.81
CA PHE A 509 3.21 28.12 31.78
C PHE A 509 4.30 28.77 32.66
N ASN A 510 5.58 28.71 32.26
CA ASN A 510 6.65 29.41 33.00
C ASN A 510 7.88 29.70 32.09
N ASP A 511 8.08 30.94 31.87
CA ASP A 511 9.23 31.83 31.70
C ASP A 511 10.57 31.31 31.11
N ARG A 512 10.59 30.35 30.20
CA ARG A 512 11.77 30.05 29.40
C ARG A 512 11.50 30.37 27.95
N THR A 513 11.89 31.57 27.53
CA THR A 513 11.98 31.99 26.13
C THR A 513 12.97 31.08 25.41
N ILE A 514 12.48 30.23 24.52
CA ILE A 514 13.32 29.48 23.59
C ILE A 514 13.93 30.49 22.64
N ALA A 515 15.25 30.54 22.56
CA ALA A 515 15.97 31.48 21.70
C ALA A 515 15.55 31.24 20.22
N GLU A 516 15.01 32.26 19.57
CA GLU A 516 14.87 32.27 18.12
C GLU A 516 16.25 32.23 17.48
N ASP A 517 16.42 31.45 16.42
CA ASP A 517 17.68 31.20 15.76
C ASP A 517 17.55 31.52 14.26
N ARG A 518 18.60 32.09 13.70
CA ARG A 518 18.74 32.31 12.26
C ARG A 518 20.02 31.68 11.81
N GLY A 519 19.99 30.89 10.76
CA GLY A 519 21.18 30.21 10.31
C GLY A 519 21.26 30.07 8.80
N ILE A 520 22.49 30.01 8.33
CA ILE A 520 22.82 29.67 6.94
C ILE A 520 23.84 28.54 7.01
N GLU A 521 23.63 27.50 6.26
CA GLU A 521 24.57 26.40 6.12
C GLU A 521 24.86 26.14 4.65
N PHE A 522 26.14 25.96 4.33
CA PHE A 522 26.65 25.53 3.02
C PHE A 522 27.39 24.25 3.18
N PHE A 523 27.15 23.28 2.32
CA PHE A 523 27.93 22.05 2.22
C PHE A 523 28.37 21.84 0.79
N GLY A 524 29.59 21.38 0.61
CA GLY A 524 30.13 20.94 -0.68
C GLY A 524 30.97 19.68 -0.50
N GLY A 525 30.68 18.65 -1.24
CA GLY A 525 31.33 17.36 -1.05
C GLY A 525 31.04 16.34 -2.14
N ILE A 526 31.35 15.11 -1.81
CA ILE A 526 31.13 13.93 -2.65
C ILE A 526 30.09 13.04 -1.98
N ARG A 527 29.18 12.51 -2.78
CA ARG A 527 28.18 11.51 -2.38
C ARG A 527 28.40 10.23 -3.16
N PHE A 528 28.45 9.13 -2.43
CA PHE A 528 28.41 7.78 -2.99
C PHE A 528 27.10 7.10 -2.57
N ARG A 529 26.36 6.54 -3.52
CA ARG A 529 25.16 5.73 -3.30
C ARG A 529 25.39 4.35 -3.89
N HIS A 530 25.16 3.31 -3.09
CA HIS A 530 25.16 1.93 -3.54
C HIS A 530 23.81 1.30 -3.22
N THR A 531 23.05 0.99 -4.28
CA THR A 531 21.64 0.60 -4.16
C THR A 531 20.83 1.66 -3.39
N ASP A 532 19.59 1.37 -3.05
CA ASP A 532 18.74 2.28 -2.28
C ASP A 532 18.88 2.09 -0.75
N TYR A 533 19.82 1.24 -0.34
CA TYR A 533 20.02 0.90 1.08
C TYR A 533 21.22 1.60 1.70
N PHE A 534 22.21 1.95 0.89
CA PHE A 534 23.46 2.52 1.38
C PHE A 534 23.77 3.84 0.69
N ALA A 535 24.03 4.85 1.49
CA ALA A 535 24.54 6.11 1.01
C ALA A 535 25.60 6.63 1.98
N ALA A 536 26.62 7.25 1.42
CA ALA A 536 27.67 7.93 2.17
C ALA A 536 27.99 9.26 1.51
N LYS A 537 28.19 10.32 2.30
CA LYS A 537 28.70 11.61 1.83
C LYS A 537 29.83 12.11 2.72
N ALA A 538 30.73 12.85 2.13
CA ALA A 538 31.80 13.54 2.84
C ALA A 538 32.16 14.84 2.13
N GLY A 539 32.45 15.88 2.88
CA GLY A 539 32.81 17.18 2.32
C GLY A 539 33.09 18.22 3.38
N ILE A 540 33.06 19.47 2.97
CA ILE A 540 33.29 20.63 3.83
C ILE A 540 31.94 21.34 4.01
N ALA A 541 31.62 21.68 5.25
CA ALA A 541 30.47 22.50 5.59
C ALA A 541 30.92 23.81 6.24
N TYR A 542 30.11 24.82 6.00
CA TYR A 542 30.24 26.13 6.67
C TYR A 542 28.84 26.47 7.21
N SER A 543 28.79 26.82 8.48
CA SER A 543 27.55 27.26 9.15
C SER A 543 27.80 28.64 9.76
N ALA A 544 26.86 29.54 9.56
CA ALA A 544 26.74 30.80 10.26
C ALA A 544 25.39 30.83 10.97
N GLU A 545 25.38 30.85 12.31
CA GLU A 545 24.19 30.88 13.14
C GLU A 545 24.17 32.13 14.01
N LYS A 546 23.00 32.75 14.13
CA LYS A 546 22.77 33.90 14.99
C LYS A 546 21.69 33.56 16.01
N ILE A 547 22.05 33.61 17.27
CA ILE A 547 21.12 33.52 18.38
C ILE A 547 20.55 34.91 18.63
N ILE A 548 19.24 35.10 18.48
CA ILE A 548 18.59 36.42 18.57
C ILE A 548 18.78 37.04 19.95
N ALA A 549 18.80 36.23 21.02
CA ALA A 549 19.02 36.71 22.39
C ALA A 549 20.41 37.36 22.61
N THR A 550 21.44 36.95 21.85
CA THR A 550 22.82 37.48 21.99
C THR A 550 23.19 38.44 20.89
N GLU A 551 22.40 38.54 19.83
CA GLU A 551 22.67 39.32 18.59
C GLU A 551 24.00 38.99 17.88
N LYS A 552 24.70 37.97 18.30
CA LYS A 552 26.02 37.58 17.74
C LYS A 552 25.88 36.48 16.71
N TRP A 553 26.65 36.58 15.64
CA TRP A 553 26.83 35.49 14.66
C TRP A 553 27.98 34.62 15.08
N HIS A 554 27.81 33.31 14.97
CA HIS A 554 28.81 32.28 15.17
C HIS A 554 29.06 31.59 13.84
N ASN A 555 30.32 31.64 13.39
CA ASN A 555 30.75 31.08 12.12
C ASN A 555 31.56 29.81 12.41
N THR A 556 31.21 28.72 11.78
CA THR A 556 31.87 27.41 11.98
C THR A 556 32.17 26.76 10.64
N SER A 557 33.39 26.31 10.43
CA SER A 557 33.77 25.49 9.27
C SER A 557 34.18 24.10 9.76
N TYR A 558 33.66 23.07 9.12
CA TYR A 558 33.87 21.70 9.54
C TYR A 558 33.89 20.71 8.38
N LEU A 559 34.63 19.61 8.57
CA LEU A 559 34.47 18.42 7.75
C LEU A 559 33.20 17.71 8.16
N HIS A 560 32.37 17.38 7.21
CA HIS A 560 31.10 16.66 7.43
C HIS A 560 31.20 15.31 6.74
N SER A 561 30.79 14.24 7.45
CA SER A 561 30.56 12.94 6.84
C SER A 561 29.28 12.33 7.41
N GLU A 562 28.54 11.66 6.54
CA GLU A 562 27.31 10.97 6.88
C GLU A 562 27.27 9.62 6.16
N ILE A 563 26.89 8.59 6.90
CA ILE A 563 26.70 7.23 6.38
C ILE A 563 25.32 6.77 6.81
N ILE A 564 24.52 6.31 5.85
CA ILE A 564 23.20 5.71 6.10
C ILE A 564 23.15 4.35 5.42
N PHE A 565 22.75 3.35 6.19
CA PHE A 565 22.35 2.04 5.70
C PHE A 565 20.97 1.71 6.30
N THR A 566 19.98 1.37 5.49
CA THR A 566 18.67 0.97 6.01
C THR A 566 17.98 -0.02 5.08
N THR A 567 17.49 -1.09 5.66
CA THR A 567 16.55 -2.03 5.05
C THR A 567 15.19 -1.98 5.74
N LEU A 568 15.01 -1.07 6.71
CA LEU A 568 13.73 -0.79 7.33
C LEU A 568 12.87 0.06 6.39
N HIS A 569 11.71 -0.44 6.02
CA HIS A 569 10.79 0.25 5.12
C HIS A 569 9.80 1.16 5.85
N ASN A 570 9.52 0.84 7.11
CA ASN A 570 8.67 1.65 7.97
C ASN A 570 9.17 1.49 9.40
N ASP A 571 9.61 2.58 10.00
CA ASP A 571 10.23 2.57 11.34
C ASP A 571 9.27 2.10 12.43
N TYR A 572 7.96 2.28 12.27
CA TYR A 572 6.97 1.87 13.26
C TYR A 572 6.34 0.51 12.98
N ALA A 573 6.02 0.21 11.72
CA ALA A 573 5.24 -0.97 11.36
C ALA A 573 6.07 -2.18 10.91
N SER A 574 7.35 -1.99 10.52
CA SER A 574 8.20 -3.11 10.07
C SER A 574 8.57 -4.06 11.20
N LEU A 575 8.36 -5.36 10.97
CA LEU A 575 8.75 -6.41 11.92
C LEU A 575 10.20 -6.88 11.72
N TYR A 576 10.84 -6.57 10.60
CA TYR A 576 12.22 -6.96 10.29
C TYR A 576 12.95 -5.83 9.56
N GLY A 577 14.26 -5.88 9.60
CA GLY A 577 15.15 -4.98 8.87
C GLY A 577 16.27 -4.43 9.76
N ASP A 578 17.19 -3.75 9.12
CA ASP A 578 18.38 -3.16 9.73
C ASP A 578 18.41 -1.67 9.41
N ARG A 579 18.89 -0.85 10.36
CA ARG A 579 19.21 0.55 10.17
C ARG A 579 20.53 0.87 10.82
N LEU A 580 21.37 1.64 10.15
CA LEU A 580 22.57 2.24 10.70
C LEU A 580 22.69 3.65 10.13
N GLU A 581 22.90 4.61 11.00
CA GLU A 581 23.13 6.00 10.66
C GLU A 581 24.31 6.52 11.45
N SER A 582 25.23 7.18 10.80
CA SER A 582 26.39 7.81 11.44
C SER A 582 26.62 9.19 10.84
N ILE A 583 26.71 10.20 11.69
CA ILE A 583 27.07 11.56 11.32
C ILE A 583 28.33 11.92 12.10
N PHE A 584 29.33 12.43 11.41
CA PHE A 584 30.54 12.91 12.03
C PHE A 584 30.94 14.28 11.44
N ASN A 585 31.01 15.28 12.31
CA ASN A 585 31.45 16.61 12.00
C ASN A 585 32.71 16.88 12.80
N PHE A 586 33.76 17.41 12.13
CA PHE A 586 35.00 17.79 12.76
C PHE A 586 35.43 19.17 12.26
N GLY A 587 35.46 20.17 13.16
CA GLY A 587 35.63 21.55 12.78
C GLY A 587 36.88 22.19 13.29
N GLY A 588 37.25 23.29 12.61
CA GLY A 588 38.22 24.25 13.06
C GLY A 588 37.58 25.40 13.85
N LYS A 589 38.35 26.37 14.25
CA LYS A 589 37.96 27.51 15.09
C LYS A 589 36.78 28.29 14.56
N THR A 590 35.88 28.67 15.46
CA THR A 590 34.97 29.81 15.29
C THR A 590 35.66 31.11 15.67
N ASP A 591 35.18 32.24 15.17
CA ASP A 591 35.81 33.56 15.27
C ASP A 591 36.19 34.04 16.68
N ASN A 592 35.73 33.38 17.75
CA ASN A 592 35.93 33.82 19.13
C ASN A 592 36.36 32.72 20.12
N MET A 593 36.77 31.54 19.67
CA MET A 593 37.21 30.49 20.59
C MET A 593 38.71 30.21 20.47
N GLN A 594 39.46 30.48 21.55
CA GLN A 594 40.78 29.93 21.79
C GLN A 594 40.55 28.51 22.35
N GLY A 595 40.88 27.46 21.61
CA GLY A 595 40.94 26.16 22.25
C GLY A 595 40.70 24.96 21.35
N ASP A 596 40.00 24.02 21.83
CA ASP A 596 39.88 22.65 21.40
C ASP A 596 39.12 22.44 20.06
N PRO A 597 39.42 21.36 19.34
CA PRO A 597 38.73 21.04 18.10
C PRO A 597 37.23 20.79 18.38
N ILE A 598 36.40 21.35 17.51
CA ILE A 598 34.94 21.16 17.55
C ILE A 598 34.62 19.82 16.87
N TYR A 599 33.82 18.97 17.50
CA TYR A 599 33.35 17.77 16.88
C TYR A 599 31.89 17.48 17.27
N ASP A 600 31.19 16.80 16.39
CA ASP A 600 29.84 16.23 16.63
C ASP A 600 29.83 14.83 16.03
N PHE A 601 29.65 13.84 16.88
CA PHE A 601 29.52 12.45 16.48
C PHE A 601 28.18 11.90 16.94
N ARG A 602 27.39 11.44 15.98
CA ARG A 602 26.10 10.81 16.22
C ARG A 602 26.09 9.45 15.53
N PHE A 603 25.62 8.46 16.24
CA PHE A 603 25.49 7.11 15.73
C PHE A 603 24.17 6.53 16.19
N SER A 604 23.44 5.88 15.29
CA SER A 604 22.27 5.07 15.65
C SER A 604 22.28 3.78 14.85
N ALA A 605 21.93 2.70 15.52
CA ALA A 605 21.76 1.41 14.88
C ALA A 605 20.54 0.69 15.46
N GLU A 606 19.79 0.02 14.61
CA GLU A 606 18.67 -0.81 14.98
C GLU A 606 18.64 -2.06 14.11
N LYS A 607 18.35 -3.20 14.73
CA LYS A 607 18.14 -4.47 14.03
C LYS A 607 16.90 -5.14 14.58
N ARG A 608 16.01 -5.58 13.67
CA ARG A 608 14.77 -6.29 14.00
C ARG A 608 14.78 -7.69 13.43
N PHE A 609 14.38 -8.65 14.26
CA PHE A 609 14.30 -10.07 13.93
C PHE A 609 12.84 -10.50 13.99
N GLU A 610 12.25 -10.85 12.85
CA GLU A 610 10.93 -11.45 12.78
C GLU A 610 10.97 -12.87 13.36
N LEU A 611 10.03 -13.18 14.25
CA LEU A 611 9.91 -14.51 14.82
C LEU A 611 9.17 -15.47 13.87
N ALA A 612 9.26 -16.77 14.14
CA ALA A 612 8.72 -17.82 13.28
C ALA A 612 7.19 -17.76 13.08
N ASP A 613 6.47 -17.09 13.97
CA ASP A 613 5.01 -16.87 13.89
C ASP A 613 4.60 -15.74 12.95
N GLU A 614 5.57 -15.00 12.38
CA GLU A 614 5.36 -13.87 11.45
C GLU A 614 4.48 -12.73 12.01
N LYS A 615 4.17 -12.76 13.30
CA LYS A 615 3.36 -11.76 13.99
C LYS A 615 4.17 -10.98 15.03
N ASN A 616 5.28 -11.56 15.48
CA ASN A 616 6.11 -11.01 16.52
C ASN A 616 7.51 -10.69 16.02
N SER A 617 8.15 -9.69 16.59
CA SER A 617 9.57 -9.42 16.35
C SER A 617 10.28 -8.92 17.60
N ILE A 618 11.59 -9.17 17.65
CA ILE A 618 12.49 -8.63 18.66
C ILE A 618 13.42 -7.64 17.95
N GLY A 619 13.58 -6.46 18.52
CA GLY A 619 14.51 -5.44 18.04
C GLY A 619 15.60 -5.15 19.07
N ILE A 620 16.77 -4.83 18.58
CA ILE A 620 17.89 -4.30 19.38
C ILE A 620 18.24 -2.94 18.79
N SER A 621 18.37 -1.93 19.62
CA SER A 621 18.74 -0.58 19.21
C SER A 621 19.88 -0.02 20.03
N SER A 622 20.64 0.89 19.42
CA SER A 622 21.65 1.69 20.11
C SER A 622 21.70 3.08 19.52
N VAL A 623 21.86 4.07 20.39
CA VAL A 623 22.08 5.47 19.98
C VAL A 623 23.24 6.00 20.79
N PHE A 624 24.14 6.68 20.11
CA PHE A 624 25.27 7.36 20.73
C PHE A 624 25.35 8.79 20.20
N CYS A 625 25.60 9.74 21.08
CA CYS A 625 25.90 11.12 20.72
C CYS A 625 27.01 11.66 21.58
N SER A 626 27.94 12.39 20.95
CA SER A 626 28.93 13.22 21.62
C SER A 626 29.16 14.49 20.81
N ASN A 627 28.91 15.63 21.41
CA ASN A 627 28.91 16.91 20.72
C ASN A 627 29.76 17.95 21.50
N ARG A 628 30.67 18.61 20.79
CA ARG A 628 31.54 19.69 21.31
C ARG A 628 31.45 20.97 20.48
N PHE A 629 30.36 21.14 19.75
CA PHE A 629 30.04 22.44 19.16
C PHE A 629 29.74 23.48 20.26
N PRO A 630 29.84 24.77 19.96
CA PRO A 630 29.60 25.81 20.96
C PRO A 630 28.22 25.62 21.65
N TYR A 631 28.21 25.65 22.98
CA TYR A 631 26.98 25.43 23.75
C TYR A 631 25.95 26.57 23.62
N GLU A 632 26.38 27.71 23.14
CA GLU A 632 25.51 28.83 22.82
C GLU A 632 24.64 28.57 21.58
N LEU A 633 25.00 27.56 20.77
CA LEU A 633 24.29 27.14 19.59
C LEU A 633 23.47 25.88 19.88
N ASN A 634 22.23 25.85 19.38
CA ASN A 634 21.42 24.64 19.48
C ASN A 634 22.01 23.43 18.75
N SER A 635 22.86 23.67 17.76
CA SER A 635 23.68 22.63 17.10
C SER A 635 24.69 21.95 18.05
N GLY A 636 25.00 22.57 19.21
CA GLY A 636 25.90 22.03 20.22
C GLY A 636 25.32 20.90 21.09
N TYR A 637 24.08 20.47 20.85
CA TYR A 637 23.41 19.44 21.63
C TYR A 637 22.73 18.40 20.77
N CYS A 638 22.54 17.22 21.37
CA CYS A 638 21.76 16.16 20.78
C CYS A 638 20.46 15.97 21.56
N ASN A 639 19.39 15.60 20.86
CA ASN A 639 18.12 15.27 21.49
C ASN A 639 18.22 13.93 22.23
N PHE A 640 18.09 13.96 23.55
CA PHE A 640 18.15 12.79 24.42
C PHE A 640 16.78 12.15 24.64
N GLY A 641 15.71 12.94 24.57
CA GLY A 641 14.33 12.49 24.81
C GLY A 641 13.54 12.23 23.52
N GLY A 642 12.27 11.92 23.70
CA GLY A 642 11.33 11.63 22.59
C GLY A 642 11.35 10.17 22.13
N ALA A 643 10.65 9.87 21.05
CA ALA A 643 10.39 8.49 20.61
C ALA A 643 11.65 7.66 20.33
N ASP A 644 12.71 8.29 19.82
CA ASP A 644 13.97 7.62 19.51
C ASP A 644 15.03 7.81 20.59
N GLY A 645 14.71 8.57 21.63
CA GLY A 645 15.58 8.87 22.74
C GLY A 645 15.32 7.98 23.96
N MET A 646 15.70 8.50 25.13
CA MET A 646 15.48 7.83 26.40
C MET A 646 14.04 7.94 26.85
N SER A 647 13.49 6.85 27.36
CA SER A 647 12.13 6.73 27.89
C SER A 647 11.85 7.73 29.03
N GLY A 648 10.63 8.25 29.07
CA GLY A 648 10.19 9.20 30.10
C GLY A 648 10.60 10.64 29.88
N TYR A 649 11.45 10.93 28.92
CA TYR A 649 11.87 12.29 28.57
C TYR A 649 11.11 12.84 27.36
N PRO A 650 10.61 14.07 27.43
CA PRO A 650 9.95 14.69 26.28
C PRO A 650 10.95 14.99 25.15
N THR A 651 10.44 15.08 23.91
CA THR A 651 11.20 15.60 22.78
C THR A 651 11.72 17.00 23.12
N GLY A 652 12.99 17.29 22.82
CA GLY A 652 13.64 18.55 23.17
C GLY A 652 14.42 18.50 24.48
N THR A 653 14.46 17.36 25.17
CA THR A 653 15.44 17.16 26.24
C THR A 653 16.82 16.99 25.62
N LEU A 654 17.72 17.93 25.88
CA LEU A 654 19.03 18.04 25.25
C LEU A 654 20.14 17.52 26.16
N ARG A 655 21.12 16.80 25.59
CA ARG A 655 22.36 16.38 26.24
C ARG A 655 23.51 16.50 25.26
N ARG A 656 24.72 16.71 25.77
CA ARG A 656 25.94 16.73 24.94
C ARG A 656 26.46 15.33 24.64
N ASP A 657 26.51 14.51 25.66
CA ASP A 657 27.01 13.14 25.56
C ASP A 657 25.98 12.17 26.12
N PHE A 658 25.66 11.16 25.35
CA PHE A 658 24.87 10.03 25.85
C PHE A 658 25.08 8.78 25.00
N ALA A 659 24.84 7.65 25.62
CA ALA A 659 24.68 6.37 24.96
C ALA A 659 23.41 5.69 25.48
N ILE A 660 22.57 5.21 24.57
CA ILE A 660 21.33 4.48 24.87
C ILE A 660 21.43 3.12 24.21
N ALA A 661 21.05 2.07 24.94
CA ALA A 661 20.84 0.73 24.41
C ALA A 661 19.40 0.31 24.69
N GLY A 662 18.77 -0.31 23.73
CA GLY A 662 17.35 -0.71 23.84
C GLY A 662 17.10 -2.11 23.30
N ILE A 663 16.08 -2.75 23.89
CA ILE A 663 15.46 -3.98 23.37
C ILE A 663 13.98 -3.67 23.19
N SER A 664 13.43 -4.07 22.06
CA SER A 664 12.02 -3.90 21.76
C SER A 664 11.37 -5.23 21.41
N PHE A 665 10.12 -5.37 21.80
CA PHE A 665 9.24 -6.43 21.35
C PHE A 665 8.05 -5.80 20.61
N ARG A 666 7.77 -6.29 19.43
CA ARG A 666 6.65 -5.83 18.58
C ARG A 666 5.73 -7.00 18.31
N GLN A 667 4.44 -6.78 18.48
CA GLN A 667 3.40 -7.77 18.23
C GLN A 667 2.30 -7.19 17.35
N LYS A 668 2.02 -7.86 16.23
CA LYS A 668 0.81 -7.60 15.45
C LYS A 668 -0.37 -8.24 16.18
N ILE A 669 -1.18 -7.42 16.87
CA ILE A 669 -2.29 -7.89 17.72
C ILE A 669 -3.45 -8.38 16.87
N THR A 670 -3.91 -7.53 15.95
CA THR A 670 -5.06 -7.80 15.09
C THR A 670 -5.10 -6.78 13.96
N ASN A 671 -6.01 -6.98 13.04
CA ASN A 671 -6.41 -5.93 12.11
C ASN A 671 -7.68 -5.28 12.69
N LEU A 672 -7.58 -4.07 13.23
CA LEU A 672 -8.74 -3.31 13.66
C LEU A 672 -9.43 -2.74 12.42
N SER A 673 -10.56 -3.31 12.03
CA SER A 673 -11.23 -2.94 10.79
C SER A 673 -10.30 -3.02 9.56
N GLY A 674 -9.40 -4.04 9.53
CA GLY A 674 -8.41 -4.23 8.47
C GLY A 674 -7.17 -3.33 8.54
N ILE A 675 -7.12 -2.40 9.48
CA ILE A 675 -5.94 -1.58 9.74
C ILE A 675 -5.01 -2.37 10.69
N PRO A 676 -3.76 -2.66 10.31
CA PRO A 676 -2.84 -3.36 11.18
C PRO A 676 -2.62 -2.61 12.50
N LEU A 677 -2.89 -3.29 13.59
CA LEU A 677 -2.67 -2.81 14.95
C LEU A 677 -1.46 -3.54 15.55
N LEU A 678 -0.43 -2.78 15.90
CA LEU A 678 0.76 -3.31 16.54
C LEU A 678 0.84 -2.79 17.97
N ALA A 679 1.22 -3.67 18.92
CA ALA A 679 1.73 -3.26 20.21
C ALA A 679 3.26 -3.31 20.18
N VAL A 680 3.87 -2.31 20.79
CA VAL A 680 5.32 -2.21 20.91
C VAL A 680 5.65 -1.95 22.38
N ALA A 681 6.52 -2.78 22.93
CA ALA A 681 7.12 -2.59 24.23
C ALA A 681 8.63 -2.47 24.08
N GLU A 682 9.22 -1.45 24.66
CA GLU A 682 10.67 -1.22 24.63
C GLU A 682 11.22 -1.07 26.05
N ALA A 683 12.39 -1.61 26.29
CA ALA A 683 13.18 -1.36 27.48
C ALA A 683 14.50 -0.72 27.06
N LYS A 684 14.85 0.38 27.71
CA LYS A 684 16.03 1.17 27.39
C LYS A 684 16.88 1.42 28.62
N ALA A 685 18.19 1.43 28.43
CA ALA A 685 19.15 1.88 29.43
C ALA A 685 20.07 2.91 28.80
N ALA A 686 20.39 3.94 29.55
CA ALA A 686 21.22 5.04 29.08
C ALA A 686 22.30 5.41 30.09
N VAL A 687 23.41 5.90 29.58
CA VAL A 687 24.37 6.71 30.31
C VAL A 687 24.43 8.07 29.64
N SER A 688 24.28 9.15 30.39
CA SER A 688 24.36 10.51 29.87
C SER A 688 25.27 11.37 30.73
N SER A 689 25.70 12.50 30.20
CA SER A 689 26.33 13.55 30.99
C SER A 689 25.26 14.17 31.92
N ASP A 690 25.62 14.43 33.15
CA ASP A 690 24.72 15.04 34.14
C ASP A 690 24.53 16.56 33.95
N TYR A 691 25.11 17.08 32.89
CA TYR A 691 25.14 18.51 32.61
C TYR A 691 23.84 18.97 31.94
N ASP A 692 23.13 19.87 32.61
CA ASP A 692 22.04 20.66 32.03
C ASP A 692 22.58 22.06 31.67
N PRO A 693 22.70 22.39 30.37
CA PRO A 693 23.30 23.67 29.92
C PRO A 693 22.53 24.90 30.38
N PHE A 694 21.30 24.76 30.81
CA PHE A 694 20.45 25.87 31.28
C PHE A 694 20.53 26.08 32.79
N ILE A 695 21.11 25.13 33.55
CA ILE A 695 21.21 25.15 35.00
C ILE A 695 22.66 25.32 35.48
N ASP A 696 23.63 24.68 34.80
CA ASP A 696 25.05 24.66 35.19
C ASP A 696 25.90 25.51 34.25
N GLN A 697 26.31 26.69 34.68
CA GLN A 697 27.24 27.54 33.91
C GLN A 697 28.73 27.12 34.10
N ASP A 698 29.08 26.30 35.10
CA ASP A 698 30.44 25.89 35.43
C ASP A 698 30.77 24.44 35.06
N SER A 699 30.55 24.01 33.84
CA SER A 699 30.88 22.64 33.41
C SER A 699 32.41 22.39 33.32
N PRO A 700 32.89 21.22 33.73
CA PRO A 700 34.26 20.81 33.44
C PRO A 700 34.37 20.54 31.93
N GLU A 701 34.91 21.51 31.20
CA GLU A 701 35.17 21.40 29.78
C GLU A 701 36.07 20.20 29.46
N GLY A 702 35.74 19.47 28.40
CA GLY A 702 36.65 18.53 27.74
C GLY A 702 36.57 17.06 28.15
N ARG A 703 35.75 16.61 29.11
CA ARG A 703 35.63 15.17 29.45
C ARG A 703 34.36 14.53 28.91
N LEU A 704 34.56 13.46 28.14
CA LEU A 704 33.47 12.62 27.68
C LEU A 704 32.69 12.04 28.88
N PHE A 705 31.35 12.19 28.93
CA PHE A 705 30.50 11.76 30.02
C PHE A 705 30.91 12.31 31.42
N ALA A 706 31.25 13.59 31.51
CA ALA A 706 31.44 14.23 32.79
C ALA A 706 30.14 14.18 33.61
N GLY A 707 30.23 13.83 34.91
CA GLY A 707 29.04 13.70 35.78
C GLY A 707 28.08 12.60 35.37
N ARG A 708 28.55 11.38 35.13
CA ARG A 708 27.78 10.26 34.57
C ARG A 708 26.50 9.97 35.34
N LYS A 709 25.38 9.98 34.66
CA LYS A 709 24.07 9.56 35.13
C LYS A 709 23.64 8.29 34.39
N PHE A 710 23.24 7.27 35.15
CA PHE A 710 22.67 6.06 34.59
C PHE A 710 21.14 6.10 34.73
N GLU A 711 20.45 5.76 33.69
CA GLU A 711 19.01 5.77 33.61
C GLU A 711 18.50 4.51 32.93
N ALA A 712 17.37 4.03 33.38
CA ALA A 712 16.66 2.94 32.74
C ALA A 712 15.20 3.36 32.55
N GLY A 713 14.52 2.81 31.56
CA GLY A 713 13.13 3.15 31.32
C GLY A 713 12.49 2.20 30.33
N GLY A 714 11.21 2.38 30.11
CA GLY A 714 10.43 1.60 29.18
C GLY A 714 9.36 2.41 28.49
N ASP A 715 9.04 1.98 27.30
CA ASP A 715 8.00 2.53 26.44
C ASP A 715 6.96 1.45 26.16
N LEU A 716 5.70 1.85 26.14
CA LEU A 716 4.61 1.02 25.68
C LEU A 716 3.73 1.85 24.77
N TYR A 717 3.59 1.45 23.52
CA TYR A 717 2.75 2.15 22.57
C TYR A 717 2.04 1.23 21.59
N ILE A 718 0.96 1.76 21.04
CA ILE A 718 0.14 1.13 20.03
C ILE A 718 0.33 1.92 18.73
N VAL A 719 0.53 1.20 17.64
CA VAL A 719 0.68 1.77 16.30
C VAL A 719 -0.46 1.28 15.43
N LEU A 720 -1.25 2.21 14.90
CA LEU A 720 -2.23 1.97 13.86
C LEU A 720 -1.59 2.35 12.51
N HIS A 721 -1.35 1.36 11.66
CA HIS A 721 -0.73 1.60 10.35
C HIS A 721 -1.80 1.91 9.30
N THR A 722 -2.10 3.19 9.08
CA THR A 722 -3.13 3.66 8.14
C THR A 722 -2.54 4.04 6.78
N ILE A 723 -3.39 4.21 5.77
CA ILE A 723 -3.01 4.74 4.45
C ILE A 723 -2.41 6.15 4.52
N LEU A 724 -2.75 6.94 5.54
CA LEU A 724 -2.25 8.30 5.74
C LEU A 724 -0.97 8.38 6.59
N GLY A 725 -0.54 7.29 7.22
CA GLY A 725 0.62 7.29 8.11
C GLY A 725 0.40 6.37 9.30
N ASN A 726 1.34 6.39 10.24
CA ASN A 726 1.23 5.66 11.49
C ASN A 726 0.62 6.55 12.56
N LEU A 727 -0.54 6.19 13.08
CA LEU A 727 -1.07 6.80 14.29
C LEU A 727 -0.46 6.08 15.49
N VAL A 728 0.33 6.79 16.27
CA VAL A 728 1.05 6.26 17.44
C VAL A 728 0.45 6.85 18.70
N PHE A 729 0.04 5.97 19.61
CA PHE A 729 -0.40 6.36 20.95
C PHE A 729 0.33 5.53 21.99
N GLY A 730 0.93 6.17 22.98
CA GLY A 730 1.62 5.43 24.02
C GLY A 730 2.17 6.27 25.15
N GLY A 731 2.81 5.59 26.08
CA GLY A 731 3.45 6.19 27.22
C GLY A 731 4.84 5.61 27.47
N SER A 732 5.68 6.42 28.05
CA SER A 732 7.03 6.06 28.46
C SER A 732 7.28 6.51 29.90
N MET A 733 8.16 5.80 30.60
CA MET A 733 8.57 6.13 31.98
C MET A 733 10.01 5.70 32.20
N ASN A 734 10.73 6.49 33.00
CA ASN A 734 12.11 6.19 33.39
C ASN A 734 12.23 5.79 34.87
N SER A 735 13.44 5.41 35.26
CA SER A 735 13.77 5.01 36.66
C SER A 735 13.60 6.11 37.69
N SER A 736 13.52 7.37 37.28
CA SER A 736 13.24 8.53 38.15
C SER A 736 11.73 8.81 38.29
N LEU A 737 10.87 7.92 37.75
CA LEU A 737 9.41 8.06 37.70
C LEU A 737 8.93 9.29 36.91
N GLU A 738 9.76 9.73 35.95
CA GLU A 738 9.37 10.72 34.98
C GLU A 738 8.67 10.01 33.82
N TRP A 739 7.59 10.60 33.31
CA TRP A 739 6.76 9.95 32.30
C TRP A 739 6.37 10.90 31.18
N CYS A 740 6.11 10.33 30.02
CA CYS A 740 5.62 11.03 28.87
C CYS A 740 4.51 10.22 28.18
N ILE A 741 3.40 10.86 27.84
CA ILE A 741 2.33 10.27 27.01
C ILE A 741 2.32 11.03 25.70
N THR A 742 2.31 10.29 24.61
CA THR A 742 2.35 10.85 23.25
C THR A 742 1.21 10.32 22.39
N LEU A 743 0.57 11.22 21.67
CA LEU A 743 -0.30 10.91 20.54
C LEU A 743 0.31 11.58 19.30
N GLY A 744 0.56 10.83 18.27
CA GLY A 744 1.19 11.39 17.08
C GLY A 744 0.76 10.70 15.79
N LEU A 745 0.76 11.46 14.72
CA LEU A 745 0.70 11.00 13.35
C LEU A 745 2.12 11.06 12.79
N ARG A 746 2.69 9.88 12.47
CA ARG A 746 4.09 9.71 12.08
C ARG A 746 4.25 8.83 10.86
#